data_12c3b60460b595aeb9b2ed52c3e2c701
#
_entry.id   12c3b60460b595aeb9b2ed52c3e2c701
#
_cell.length_a   1.000
_cell.length_b   1.000
_cell.length_c   1.000
_cell.angle_alpha   90.00
_cell.angle_beta   90.00
_cell.angle_gamma   90.00
#
_symmetry.space_group_name_H-M   'P 1'
#
loop_
_entity.id
_entity.type
_entity.pdbx_description
1 polymer ?
#
loop_
_entity_poly.entity_id
_entity_poly.type
_entity_poly.pdbx_seq_one_letter_code
_entity_poly.pdbx_strand_id
1 'polypeptide(L)'
;MPRFSVIVPAYEVQPYLNDCLRSVLEQDFTDLELIAVDDHSPDACGAIIDEAAACDPRVRPVHLPENAGLGRARNAGIRRATGDYLLFLDGDDTLAPGSLRAIADRLARTGEPQVLVFDYARVDWTGEAVRNVRAELLRQGDPEDPEDPHARQVFRLDQRPELLRLLMVAWNKAYRRDFVRKEGFAFPSGFYEDTPWTFPVLLTAESIAVLDRVCVHYRQRRRGGILRTTSRRHLDVFEQYDRVFRFLDARPGLAHWRPALFQRMVDHFGVIATAPGRLPVRARAEFFRRASAHHRRYRPLGAATPPGRARWRGLLLRLGARRAYHLLRGADRLRRRTAECGLTAYAGARRAALWLHYRVQRCRSVDPGLAVFAAYWHRGYACHPAAIEAKVRELVPGLRTAWITTPEYAHTLPPGVRRLHPGSAAYWTALARARFLVNNVNFTQGMRKRPDQIHLQTHHGTPLKHMGLDLRDRPAAARGMDFGKLMERVDRWDYSLSANRHTTLVWQRVYPSGYTTLPYGAPRNDVFQHTTEDEVARLRARLGIPAGTVAVLYAPTHRDYQRRYVPRLDVERVARALGPGFTLLVRTHYFHAPATGAVSSGGRGVDVPGRGRGLDVPGYGRGLDVSGRGRGLDASGHGRVLDVSGYGRVEELCLAADALLTDYSSLMFDYANLDRPIVIHADDWDAYRAARGTYFDITAAPPGPVSRTEDELIALFADGTWCGPRSAALRAAFRARFCPYDDGRAAERVVRRVFLGERHVLLPPVVPLAERRPAPAAAVRSLPNVPAGPAGSDGSACSAGPARSAGPDLSAEPLAARRAGVVCAPPVATPAVAPTTAPASAPTTSLPHRSRPR
;
A
#
# COMPACT_ATOMS: atom_id res chain seq x y z
N MET A 1 12.27 40.23 7.35
CA MET A 1 10.88 39.76 7.07
C MET A 1 10.99 38.34 6.54
N PRO A 2 10.10 37.46 6.89
CA PRO A 2 10.21 36.07 6.39
C PRO A 2 10.03 36.01 4.88
N ARG A 3 10.65 35.00 4.27
CA ARG A 3 10.49 34.75 2.83
C ARG A 3 9.07 34.31 2.47
N PHE A 4 8.50 33.44 3.29
CA PHE A 4 7.17 32.88 3.06
C PHE A 4 6.22 33.15 4.21
N SER A 5 4.99 33.55 3.89
CA SER A 5 3.84 33.45 4.79
C SER A 5 2.99 32.28 4.31
N VAL A 6 3.02 31.17 5.06
CA VAL A 6 2.18 30.00 4.80
C VAL A 6 0.87 30.17 5.59
N ILE A 7 -0.24 30.29 4.91
CA ILE A 7 -1.57 30.55 5.49
C ILE A 7 -2.35 29.22 5.52
N VAL A 8 -2.69 28.78 6.73
CA VAL A 8 -3.41 27.52 6.96
C VAL A 8 -4.76 27.81 7.61
N PRO A 9 -5.87 27.84 6.84
CA PRO A 9 -7.21 27.88 7.40
C PRO A 9 -7.62 26.52 7.96
N ALA A 10 -8.24 26.50 9.14
CA ALA A 10 -8.68 25.30 9.84
C ALA A 10 -10.17 25.38 10.24
N TYR A 11 -10.96 24.38 9.83
CA TYR A 11 -12.34 24.17 10.25
C TYR A 11 -12.72 22.69 10.13
N GLU A 12 -13.06 22.04 11.25
CA GLU A 12 -13.38 20.61 11.32
C GLU A 12 -12.30 19.70 10.66
N VAL A 13 -11.02 20.00 10.98
CA VAL A 13 -9.85 19.30 10.44
C VAL A 13 -8.92 18.76 11.54
N GLN A 14 -9.33 18.76 12.80
CA GLN A 14 -8.50 18.31 13.94
C GLN A 14 -7.74 16.99 13.71
N PRO A 15 -8.27 15.96 12.99
CA PRO A 15 -7.53 14.71 12.79
C PRO A 15 -6.33 14.83 11.84
N TYR A 16 -6.21 15.95 11.11
CA TYR A 16 -5.22 16.18 10.06
C TYR A 16 -4.32 17.37 10.33
N LEU A 17 -4.79 18.29 11.20
CA LEU A 17 -4.17 19.61 11.37
C LEU A 17 -2.74 19.51 11.90
N ASN A 18 -2.46 18.62 12.84
CA ASN A 18 -1.10 18.39 13.33
C ASN A 18 -0.14 17.98 12.21
N ASP A 19 -0.58 17.05 11.34
CA ASP A 19 0.23 16.63 10.18
C ASP A 19 0.47 17.81 9.22
N CYS A 20 -0.53 18.64 9.02
CA CYS A 20 -0.45 19.85 8.18
C CYS A 20 0.57 20.84 8.72
N LEU A 21 0.43 21.30 9.97
CA LEU A 21 1.33 22.26 10.60
C LEU A 21 2.76 21.75 10.65
N ARG A 22 2.95 20.49 11.06
CA ARG A 22 4.24 19.82 11.11
C ARG A 22 4.91 19.75 9.74
N SER A 23 4.15 19.45 8.68
CA SER A 23 4.69 19.38 7.31
C SER A 23 5.26 20.71 6.80
N VAL A 24 4.85 21.85 7.41
CA VAL A 24 5.39 23.18 7.14
C VAL A 24 6.60 23.47 8.02
N LEU A 25 6.52 23.17 9.30
CA LEU A 25 7.56 23.51 10.29
C LEU A 25 8.81 22.62 10.15
N GLU A 26 8.65 21.38 9.67
CA GLU A 26 9.74 20.42 9.44
C GLU A 26 10.39 20.57 8.05
N GLN A 27 10.05 21.61 7.27
CA GLN A 27 10.75 21.88 6.01
C GLN A 27 12.22 22.28 6.27
N ASP A 28 13.08 21.93 5.34
CA ASP A 28 14.51 22.31 5.31
C ASP A 28 14.77 23.79 5.02
N PHE A 29 13.72 24.57 4.83
CA PHE A 29 13.71 26.01 4.63
C PHE A 29 13.02 26.70 5.81
N THR A 30 13.77 27.45 6.61
CA THR A 30 13.32 27.98 7.91
C THR A 30 12.84 29.42 7.89
N ASP A 31 13.13 30.19 6.83
CA ASP A 31 12.74 31.60 6.69
C ASP A 31 11.26 31.73 6.29
N LEU A 32 10.39 31.39 7.22
CA LEU A 32 8.94 31.40 7.06
C LEU A 32 8.21 31.84 8.32
N GLU A 33 6.99 32.29 8.16
CA GLU A 33 5.96 32.35 9.18
C GLU A 33 4.78 31.46 8.79
N LEU A 34 4.20 30.80 9.75
CA LEU A 34 3.00 29.96 9.59
C LEU A 34 1.81 30.65 10.25
N ILE A 35 0.88 31.15 9.46
CA ILE A 35 -0.32 31.83 9.94
C ILE A 35 -1.45 30.81 9.96
N ALA A 36 -1.71 30.25 11.14
CA ALA A 36 -2.78 29.27 11.34
C ALA A 36 -4.08 29.99 11.74
N VAL A 37 -5.11 29.86 10.92
CA VAL A 37 -6.37 30.59 11.10
C VAL A 37 -7.48 29.61 11.48
N ASP A 38 -7.88 29.64 12.75
CA ASP A 38 -9.08 28.93 13.22
C ASP A 38 -10.33 29.71 12.79
N ASP A 39 -11.13 29.13 11.90
CA ASP A 39 -12.39 29.69 11.41
C ASP A 39 -13.55 29.34 12.37
N HIS A 40 -13.33 29.56 13.68
CA HIS A 40 -14.26 29.24 14.75
C HIS A 40 -14.70 27.77 14.70
N SER A 41 -13.72 26.88 14.69
CA SER A 41 -13.98 25.44 14.58
C SER A 41 -14.60 24.90 15.86
N PRO A 42 -15.66 24.06 15.77
CA PRO A 42 -16.29 23.47 16.96
C PRO A 42 -15.48 22.31 17.56
N ASP A 43 -14.42 21.86 16.87
CA ASP A 43 -13.52 20.79 17.30
C ASP A 43 -12.23 21.34 17.95
N ALA A 44 -11.24 20.50 18.15
CA ALA A 44 -9.99 20.89 18.82
C ALA A 44 -9.01 21.70 17.92
N CYS A 45 -9.42 22.19 16.76
CA CYS A 45 -8.52 22.93 15.86
C CYS A 45 -7.86 24.14 16.52
N GLY A 46 -8.62 24.96 17.27
CA GLY A 46 -8.09 26.11 17.99
C GLY A 46 -7.01 25.72 19.00
N ALA A 47 -7.27 24.72 19.83
CA ALA A 47 -6.31 24.22 20.83
C ALA A 47 -5.03 23.66 20.16
N ILE A 48 -5.15 22.94 19.03
CA ILE A 48 -4.00 22.41 18.27
C ILE A 48 -3.12 23.56 17.73
N ILE A 49 -3.74 24.64 17.27
CA ILE A 49 -3.03 25.83 16.80
C ILE A 49 -2.28 26.52 17.94
N ASP A 50 -2.93 26.67 19.10
CA ASP A 50 -2.31 27.29 20.28
C ASP A 50 -1.13 26.47 20.81
N GLU A 51 -1.29 25.13 20.86
CA GLU A 51 -0.19 24.22 21.21
C GLU A 51 0.99 24.36 20.25
N ALA A 52 0.74 24.43 18.95
CA ALA A 52 1.78 24.60 17.95
C ALA A 52 2.48 25.96 18.11
N ALA A 53 1.74 27.05 18.39
CA ALA A 53 2.29 28.38 18.63
C ALA A 53 3.12 28.46 19.92
N ALA A 54 2.75 27.72 20.96
CA ALA A 54 3.53 27.63 22.18
C ALA A 54 4.87 26.89 21.98
N CYS A 55 4.93 25.96 21.01
CA CYS A 55 6.13 25.16 20.71
C CYS A 55 7.07 25.80 19.65
N ASP A 56 6.54 26.60 18.72
CA ASP A 56 7.33 27.16 17.62
C ASP A 56 6.97 28.63 17.36
N PRO A 57 7.93 29.58 17.55
CA PRO A 57 7.69 31.01 17.41
C PRO A 57 7.34 31.47 15.99
N ARG A 58 7.53 30.63 14.99
CA ARG A 58 7.12 30.90 13.61
C ARG A 58 5.61 30.77 13.42
N VAL A 59 4.91 30.09 14.33
CA VAL A 59 3.45 29.92 14.27
C VAL A 59 2.76 31.15 14.84
N ARG A 60 1.87 31.72 14.03
CA ARG A 60 1.04 32.87 14.38
C ARG A 60 -0.43 32.49 14.40
N PRO A 61 -1.02 32.28 15.56
CA PRO A 61 -2.43 31.91 15.68
C PRO A 61 -3.35 33.09 15.35
N VAL A 62 -4.45 32.80 14.68
CA VAL A 62 -5.54 33.72 14.39
C VAL A 62 -6.86 33.04 14.63
N HIS A 63 -7.61 33.43 15.66
CA HIS A 63 -8.94 32.90 15.94
C HIS A 63 -10.01 33.89 15.44
N LEU A 64 -10.94 33.39 14.61
CA LEU A 64 -12.06 34.20 14.16
C LEU A 64 -13.21 34.10 15.17
N PRO A 65 -13.98 35.18 15.37
CA PRO A 65 -15.06 35.20 16.35
C PRO A 65 -16.29 34.38 15.93
N GLU A 66 -16.40 34.07 14.63
CA GLU A 66 -17.48 33.27 14.04
C GLU A 66 -16.96 32.50 12.82
N ASN A 67 -17.67 31.43 12.41
CA ASN A 67 -17.35 30.74 11.15
C ASN A 67 -17.61 31.65 9.95
N ALA A 68 -16.56 32.21 9.38
CA ALA A 68 -16.62 33.13 8.26
C ALA A 68 -16.51 32.42 6.89
N GLY A 69 -16.09 31.17 6.88
CA GLY A 69 -15.85 30.32 5.72
C GLY A 69 -14.45 30.47 5.12
N LEU A 70 -14.02 29.45 4.37
CA LEU A 70 -12.65 29.26 3.87
C LEU A 70 -12.03 30.53 3.23
N GLY A 71 -12.77 31.20 2.35
CA GLY A 71 -12.25 32.40 1.69
C GLY A 71 -11.94 33.55 2.66
N ARG A 72 -12.83 33.78 3.65
CA ARG A 72 -12.61 34.85 4.66
C ARG A 72 -11.51 34.49 5.64
N ALA A 73 -11.36 33.20 5.99
CA ALA A 73 -10.26 32.72 6.80
C ALA A 73 -8.92 32.94 6.10
N ARG A 74 -8.80 32.63 4.80
CA ARG A 74 -7.61 32.97 4.00
C ARG A 74 -7.33 34.46 3.97
N ASN A 75 -8.36 35.29 3.84
CA ASN A 75 -8.21 36.78 3.87
C ASN A 75 -7.70 37.27 5.23
N ALA A 76 -8.14 36.68 6.33
CA ALA A 76 -7.62 37.00 7.66
C ALA A 76 -6.13 36.68 7.75
N GLY A 77 -5.67 35.56 7.20
CA GLY A 77 -4.26 35.24 7.06
C GLY A 77 -3.49 36.23 6.18
N ILE A 78 -4.02 36.63 5.01
CA ILE A 78 -3.39 37.62 4.11
C ILE A 78 -3.15 38.93 4.82
N ARG A 79 -4.09 39.42 5.63
CA ARG A 79 -3.94 40.67 6.40
C ARG A 79 -2.81 40.62 7.43
N ARG A 80 -2.49 39.45 7.95
CA ARG A 80 -1.42 39.24 8.95
C ARG A 80 -0.07 38.89 8.32
N ALA A 81 -0.06 38.51 7.04
CA ALA A 81 1.12 38.10 6.33
C ALA A 81 2.15 39.21 6.18
N THR A 82 3.41 38.90 6.51
CA THR A 82 4.56 39.82 6.42
C THR A 82 5.63 39.32 5.44
N GLY A 83 5.60 38.06 5.01
CA GLY A 83 6.54 37.45 4.09
C GLY A 83 6.44 38.01 2.66
N ASP A 84 7.51 37.79 1.87
CA ASP A 84 7.56 38.25 0.48
C ASP A 84 6.55 37.51 -0.40
N TYR A 85 6.34 36.24 -0.14
CA TYR A 85 5.42 35.37 -0.87
C TYR A 85 4.36 34.78 0.06
N LEU A 86 3.13 34.70 -0.45
CA LEU A 86 1.99 34.04 0.18
C LEU A 86 1.85 32.64 -0.39
N LEU A 87 1.73 31.63 0.48
CA LEU A 87 1.33 30.28 0.16
C LEU A 87 0.07 29.92 0.95
N PHE A 88 -0.86 29.19 0.33
CA PHE A 88 -2.02 28.66 1.00
C PHE A 88 -1.88 27.14 1.13
N LEU A 89 -2.29 26.60 2.27
CA LEU A 89 -2.32 25.17 2.49
C LEU A 89 -3.58 24.84 3.32
N ASP A 90 -4.47 24.04 2.79
CA ASP A 90 -5.68 23.68 3.53
C ASP A 90 -5.32 22.76 4.72
N GLY A 91 -5.97 22.94 5.87
CA GLY A 91 -5.60 22.29 7.14
C GLY A 91 -5.71 20.75 7.16
N ASP A 92 -6.21 20.14 6.08
CA ASP A 92 -6.22 18.70 5.86
C ASP A 92 -5.17 18.20 4.84
N ASP A 93 -4.38 19.12 4.26
CA ASP A 93 -3.32 18.82 3.30
C ASP A 93 -1.93 18.89 3.94
N THR A 94 -0.87 18.48 3.21
CA THR A 94 0.51 18.58 3.67
C THR A 94 1.44 19.04 2.57
N LEU A 95 2.51 19.78 2.95
CA LEU A 95 3.63 20.01 2.04
C LEU A 95 4.47 18.73 1.88
N ALA A 96 4.97 18.49 0.68
CA ALA A 96 5.97 17.46 0.46
C ALA A 96 7.33 17.90 1.02
N PRO A 97 8.20 16.99 1.48
CA PRO A 97 9.53 17.33 1.97
C PRO A 97 10.37 18.12 0.95
N GLY A 98 11.07 19.14 1.39
CA GLY A 98 11.92 20.02 0.55
C GLY A 98 11.16 20.91 -0.42
N SER A 99 9.84 21.10 -0.23
CA SER A 99 9.00 21.90 -1.12
C SER A 99 9.32 23.39 -1.03
N LEU A 100 9.47 23.93 0.19
CA LEU A 100 9.75 25.37 0.37
C LEU A 100 11.12 25.74 -0.19
N ARG A 101 12.14 24.89 -0.03
CA ARG A 101 13.45 25.05 -0.64
C ARG A 101 13.36 25.11 -2.16
N ALA A 102 12.68 24.14 -2.77
CA ALA A 102 12.53 24.09 -4.22
C ALA A 102 11.74 25.28 -4.78
N ILE A 103 10.72 25.76 -4.05
CA ILE A 103 9.97 26.97 -4.40
C ILE A 103 10.90 28.18 -4.32
N ALA A 104 11.65 28.36 -3.22
CA ALA A 104 12.59 29.47 -3.02
C ALA A 104 13.67 29.51 -4.12
N ASP A 105 14.30 28.37 -4.41
CA ASP A 105 15.32 28.25 -5.44
C ASP A 105 14.75 28.56 -6.83
N ARG A 106 13.52 28.15 -7.11
CA ARG A 106 12.87 28.47 -8.39
C ARG A 106 12.52 29.94 -8.51
N LEU A 107 11.97 30.54 -7.46
CA LEU A 107 11.69 31.99 -7.42
C LEU A 107 12.97 32.80 -7.69
N ALA A 108 14.06 32.51 -7.00
CA ALA A 108 15.34 33.19 -7.17
C ALA A 108 15.88 33.07 -8.61
N ARG A 109 15.85 31.84 -9.18
CA ARG A 109 16.32 31.59 -10.55
C ARG A 109 15.47 32.28 -11.64
N THR A 110 14.22 32.59 -11.33
CA THR A 110 13.29 33.20 -12.28
C THR A 110 13.03 34.68 -12.03
N GLY A 111 13.92 35.36 -11.24
CA GLY A 111 13.83 36.81 -11.01
C GLY A 111 12.57 37.25 -10.26
N GLU A 112 12.14 36.46 -9.28
CA GLU A 112 11.06 36.81 -8.35
C GLU A 112 9.72 37.08 -9.05
N PRO A 113 9.16 36.13 -9.80
CA PRO A 113 7.92 36.31 -10.54
C PRO A 113 6.74 36.63 -9.61
N GLN A 114 5.70 37.27 -10.15
CA GLN A 114 4.49 37.58 -9.38
C GLN A 114 3.73 36.34 -8.96
N VAL A 115 3.79 35.27 -9.78
CA VAL A 115 3.15 33.96 -9.49
C VAL A 115 4.06 32.81 -9.89
N LEU A 116 4.27 31.89 -8.99
CA LEU A 116 4.89 30.59 -9.27
C LEU A 116 3.83 29.48 -9.13
N VAL A 117 3.63 28.69 -10.18
CA VAL A 117 2.69 27.56 -10.18
C VAL A 117 3.47 26.25 -10.01
N PHE A 118 3.10 25.41 -9.07
CA PHE A 118 3.74 24.14 -8.81
C PHE A 118 2.73 22.97 -8.81
N ASP A 119 3.26 21.75 -8.82
CA ASP A 119 2.44 20.55 -8.96
C ASP A 119 1.99 20.01 -7.60
N TYR A 120 1.03 19.09 -7.65
CA TYR A 120 0.47 18.40 -6.48
C TYR A 120 0.19 16.92 -6.76
N ALA A 121 0.15 16.12 -5.72
CA ALA A 121 -0.37 14.76 -5.76
C ALA A 121 -1.68 14.66 -4.97
N ARG A 122 -2.68 14.00 -5.54
CA ARG A 122 -3.90 13.64 -4.81
C ARG A 122 -3.60 12.42 -3.96
N VAL A 123 -3.76 12.55 -2.66
CA VAL A 123 -3.62 11.44 -1.71
C VAL A 123 -5.02 11.00 -1.28
N ASP A 124 -5.43 9.80 -1.66
CA ASP A 124 -6.73 9.29 -1.25
C ASP A 124 -6.73 8.90 0.25
N TRP A 125 -7.92 8.61 0.79
CA TRP A 125 -8.06 8.23 2.20
C TRP A 125 -7.36 6.91 2.56
N THR A 126 -6.81 6.17 1.58
CA THR A 126 -6.01 4.96 1.77
C THR A 126 -4.50 5.25 1.72
N GLY A 127 -4.10 6.53 1.55
CA GLY A 127 -2.71 6.94 1.41
C GLY A 127 -2.17 6.84 -0.02
N GLU A 128 -3.02 6.47 -1.01
CA GLU A 128 -2.59 6.43 -2.40
C GLU A 128 -2.37 7.84 -2.96
N ALA A 129 -1.13 8.18 -3.32
CA ALA A 129 -0.79 9.44 -3.96
C ALA A 129 -0.76 9.29 -5.50
N VAL A 130 -1.58 10.04 -6.22
CA VAL A 130 -1.60 10.10 -7.68
C VAL A 130 -1.27 11.52 -8.10
N ARG A 131 -0.20 11.67 -8.86
CA ARG A 131 0.21 12.97 -9.41
C ARG A 131 -0.92 13.57 -10.27
N ASN A 132 -0.97 14.90 -10.36
CA ASN A 132 -1.88 15.63 -11.22
C ASN A 132 -1.88 15.09 -12.67
N VAL A 133 -3.08 14.85 -13.21
CA VAL A 133 -3.27 14.28 -14.56
C VAL A 133 -2.71 15.21 -15.67
N ARG A 134 -2.51 16.49 -15.37
CA ARG A 134 -2.00 17.51 -16.30
C ARG A 134 -0.64 18.06 -15.88
N ALA A 135 0.18 17.24 -15.26
CA ALA A 135 1.54 17.60 -14.86
C ALA A 135 2.39 18.04 -16.05
N GLU A 136 2.08 17.55 -17.24
CA GLU A 136 2.73 17.94 -18.49
C GLU A 136 2.68 19.44 -18.78
N LEU A 137 1.66 20.16 -18.24
CA LEU A 137 1.54 21.60 -18.41
C LEU A 137 2.51 22.40 -17.53
N LEU A 138 3.19 21.75 -16.59
CA LEU A 138 4.18 22.35 -15.70
C LEU A 138 5.63 22.07 -16.14
N ARG A 139 5.84 21.49 -17.33
CA ARG A 139 7.18 21.25 -17.84
C ARG A 139 7.97 22.56 -17.87
N GLN A 140 9.20 22.42 -17.43
CA GLN A 140 10.24 23.44 -17.58
C GLN A 140 10.98 23.09 -18.85
N GLY A 141 11.03 24.03 -19.81
CA GLY A 141 11.78 23.84 -21.02
C GLY A 141 13.29 24.05 -20.82
N ASP A 142 14.07 23.64 -21.78
CA ASP A 142 15.48 23.97 -21.83
C ASP A 142 15.66 25.43 -22.32
N PRO A 143 16.24 26.32 -21.52
CA PRO A 143 16.44 27.70 -21.91
C PRO A 143 17.41 27.87 -23.11
N GLU A 144 18.23 26.86 -23.35
CA GLU A 144 19.22 26.86 -24.44
C GLU A 144 18.66 26.32 -25.77
N ASP A 145 17.46 25.69 -25.73
CA ASP A 145 16.75 25.21 -26.93
C ASP A 145 15.68 26.22 -27.37
N PRO A 146 15.92 27.02 -28.41
CA PRO A 146 14.96 28.01 -28.89
C PRO A 146 13.72 27.41 -29.54
N GLU A 147 13.74 26.12 -29.93
CA GLU A 147 12.59 25.42 -30.48
C GLU A 147 11.71 24.77 -29.38
N ASP A 148 12.19 24.67 -28.14
CA ASP A 148 11.35 24.18 -27.03
C ASP A 148 10.26 25.21 -26.67
N PRO A 149 8.98 24.87 -26.85
CA PRO A 149 7.88 25.79 -26.53
C PRO A 149 7.82 26.16 -25.02
N HIS A 150 8.60 25.49 -24.18
CA HIS A 150 8.71 25.74 -22.75
C HIS A 150 10.03 26.43 -22.34
N ALA A 151 10.89 26.80 -23.28
CA ALA A 151 12.19 27.45 -23.03
C ALA A 151 12.08 28.72 -22.18
N ARG A 152 10.98 29.47 -22.30
CA ARG A 152 10.75 30.68 -21.48
C ARG A 152 10.46 30.29 -20.05
N GLN A 153 11.37 30.63 -19.17
CA GLN A 153 11.24 30.33 -17.74
C GLN A 153 10.27 31.24 -17.00
N VAL A 154 10.09 32.47 -17.51
CA VAL A 154 9.12 33.46 -17.03
C VAL A 154 8.29 33.96 -18.22
N PHE A 155 7.00 33.99 -18.07
CA PHE A 155 6.05 34.31 -19.15
C PHE A 155 4.80 35.00 -18.61
N ARG A 156 4.02 35.60 -19.52
CA ARG A 156 2.64 36.07 -19.29
C ARG A 156 1.68 34.96 -19.71
N LEU A 157 0.47 34.96 -19.14
CA LEU A 157 -0.53 33.91 -19.45
C LEU A 157 -0.83 33.79 -20.95
N ASP A 158 -0.76 34.88 -21.74
CA ASP A 158 -0.96 34.88 -23.19
C ASP A 158 0.02 33.94 -23.93
N GLN A 159 1.18 33.71 -23.37
CA GLN A 159 2.23 32.86 -23.93
C GLN A 159 2.03 31.39 -23.61
N ARG A 160 1.27 31.08 -22.52
CA ARG A 160 0.94 29.73 -22.08
C ARG A 160 -0.51 29.61 -21.62
N PRO A 161 -1.51 29.85 -22.52
CA PRO A 161 -2.94 29.86 -22.18
C PRO A 161 -3.49 28.50 -21.69
N GLU A 162 -2.79 27.41 -22.01
CA GLU A 162 -3.11 26.06 -21.57
C GLU A 162 -3.06 25.91 -20.03
N LEU A 163 -2.35 26.76 -19.29
CA LEU A 163 -2.33 26.75 -17.83
C LEU A 163 -3.71 26.96 -17.22
N LEU A 164 -4.64 27.64 -17.93
CA LEU A 164 -6.04 27.73 -17.51
C LEU A 164 -6.74 26.36 -17.45
N ARG A 165 -6.14 25.29 -17.99
CA ARG A 165 -6.66 23.91 -17.93
C ARG A 165 -6.24 23.17 -16.66
N LEU A 166 -5.32 23.73 -15.86
CA LEU A 166 -4.99 23.23 -14.53
C LEU A 166 -6.19 23.37 -13.59
N LEU A 167 -6.13 22.69 -12.45
CA LEU A 167 -7.10 22.86 -11.39
C LEU A 167 -6.98 24.30 -10.83
N MET A 168 -8.10 25.02 -10.85
CA MET A 168 -8.15 26.42 -10.41
C MET A 168 -8.33 26.47 -8.89
N VAL A 169 -7.22 26.27 -8.17
CA VAL A 169 -7.12 26.31 -6.71
C VAL A 169 -6.01 27.26 -6.29
N ALA A 170 -6.11 27.80 -5.09
CA ALA A 170 -5.14 28.75 -4.57
C ALA A 170 -3.85 28.06 -4.07
N TRP A 171 -3.96 26.87 -3.52
CA TRP A 171 -2.92 26.21 -2.73
C TRP A 171 -1.78 25.54 -3.54
N ASN A 172 -1.81 25.54 -4.86
CA ASN A 172 -0.70 25.08 -5.70
C ASN A 172 0.10 26.21 -6.35
N LYS A 173 0.14 27.37 -5.70
CA LYS A 173 0.84 28.55 -6.19
C LYS A 173 1.47 29.35 -5.05
N ALA A 174 2.60 29.99 -5.35
CA ALA A 174 3.16 31.05 -4.52
C ALA A 174 2.86 32.40 -5.19
N TYR A 175 2.41 33.34 -4.40
CA TYR A 175 1.98 34.67 -4.87
C TYR A 175 2.83 35.73 -4.23
N ARG A 176 3.44 36.63 -5.01
CA ARG A 176 4.17 37.76 -4.47
C ARG A 176 3.21 38.68 -3.74
N ARG A 177 3.48 38.96 -2.47
CA ARG A 177 2.54 39.67 -1.57
C ARG A 177 2.24 41.09 -2.02
N ASP A 178 3.25 41.85 -2.50
CA ASP A 178 3.07 43.20 -3.02
C ASP A 178 2.11 43.24 -4.22
N PHE A 179 2.25 42.29 -5.14
CA PHE A 179 1.35 42.11 -6.27
C PHE A 179 -0.09 41.87 -5.81
N VAL A 180 -0.31 40.98 -4.86
CA VAL A 180 -1.65 40.70 -4.31
C VAL A 180 -2.26 41.92 -3.66
N ARG A 181 -1.45 42.70 -2.92
CA ARG A 181 -1.90 43.94 -2.27
C ARG A 181 -2.18 45.05 -3.26
N LYS A 182 -1.31 45.25 -4.25
CA LYS A 182 -1.47 46.29 -5.29
C LYS A 182 -2.76 46.09 -6.08
N GLU A 183 -3.05 44.85 -6.48
CA GLU A 183 -4.27 44.53 -7.23
C GLU A 183 -5.53 44.41 -6.37
N GLY A 184 -5.40 44.42 -5.03
CA GLY A 184 -6.51 44.35 -4.09
C GLY A 184 -7.23 43.01 -4.10
N PHE A 185 -6.53 41.90 -4.40
CA PHE A 185 -7.15 40.59 -4.43
C PHE A 185 -7.61 40.12 -3.07
N ALA A 186 -8.84 39.59 -3.02
CA ALA A 186 -9.42 38.97 -1.84
C ALA A 186 -10.35 37.82 -2.24
N PHE A 187 -10.37 36.79 -1.40
CA PHE A 187 -11.30 35.68 -1.59
C PHE A 187 -12.74 36.13 -1.25
N PRO A 188 -13.74 35.83 -2.07
CA PRO A 188 -15.13 36.02 -1.70
C PRO A 188 -15.61 34.89 -0.75
N SER A 189 -16.80 35.11 -0.18
CA SER A 189 -17.51 34.06 0.56
C SER A 189 -18.18 33.03 -0.37
N GLY A 190 -18.51 31.85 0.15
CA GLY A 190 -19.22 30.77 -0.55
C GLY A 190 -18.30 29.67 -1.06
N PHE A 191 -18.88 28.63 -1.67
CA PHE A 191 -18.11 27.56 -2.27
C PHE A 191 -17.48 28.02 -3.60
N TYR A 192 -16.33 27.39 -3.97
CA TYR A 192 -15.59 27.73 -5.19
C TYR A 192 -14.97 29.14 -5.20
N GLU A 193 -14.66 29.66 -4.03
CA GLU A 193 -14.00 30.97 -3.81
C GLU A 193 -12.64 31.07 -4.50
N ASP A 194 -11.99 29.95 -4.76
CA ASP A 194 -10.75 29.88 -5.53
C ASP A 194 -10.91 30.33 -6.99
N THR A 195 -12.11 30.21 -7.56
CA THR A 195 -12.37 30.57 -8.97
C THR A 195 -12.18 32.06 -9.23
N PRO A 196 -12.84 32.99 -8.48
CA PRO A 196 -12.65 34.41 -8.67
C PRO A 196 -11.35 34.98 -8.04
N TRP A 197 -10.56 34.14 -7.35
CA TRP A 197 -9.18 34.44 -6.96
C TRP A 197 -8.22 34.08 -8.09
N THR A 198 -8.19 32.80 -8.48
CA THR A 198 -7.15 32.25 -9.35
C THR A 198 -7.19 32.79 -10.76
N PHE A 199 -8.40 32.97 -11.37
CA PHE A 199 -8.47 33.53 -12.71
C PHE A 199 -7.99 34.98 -12.77
N PRO A 200 -8.49 35.91 -11.94
CA PRO A 200 -7.98 37.30 -11.94
C PRO A 200 -6.46 37.37 -11.71
N VAL A 201 -5.94 36.64 -10.76
CA VAL A 201 -4.49 36.64 -10.45
C VAL A 201 -3.66 36.21 -11.67
N LEU A 202 -4.03 35.10 -12.34
CA LEU A 202 -3.28 34.64 -13.52
C LEU A 202 -3.42 35.55 -14.73
N LEU A 203 -4.59 36.20 -14.89
CA LEU A 203 -4.88 37.09 -16.01
C LEU A 203 -4.11 38.42 -15.91
N THR A 204 -3.82 38.89 -14.70
CA THR A 204 -3.15 40.17 -14.47
C THR A 204 -1.67 40.04 -14.18
N ALA A 205 -1.20 38.83 -13.86
CA ALA A 205 0.22 38.61 -13.59
C ALA A 205 1.07 38.90 -14.84
N GLU A 206 2.04 39.79 -14.71
CA GLU A 206 3.00 40.11 -15.76
C GLU A 206 4.17 39.15 -15.84
N SER A 207 4.40 38.40 -14.74
CA SER A 207 5.46 37.41 -14.64
C SER A 207 4.94 36.16 -13.91
N ILE A 208 4.87 35.06 -14.64
CA ILE A 208 4.46 33.73 -14.16
C ILE A 208 5.61 32.77 -14.42
N ALA A 209 5.93 31.94 -13.44
CA ALA A 209 6.85 30.81 -13.60
C ALA A 209 6.16 29.50 -13.20
N VAL A 210 6.74 28.37 -13.60
CA VAL A 210 6.27 27.02 -13.23
C VAL A 210 7.37 26.22 -12.58
N LEU A 211 6.97 25.28 -11.72
CA LEU A 211 7.85 24.30 -11.07
C LEU A 211 7.25 22.91 -11.25
N ASP A 212 7.91 22.06 -12.03
CA ASP A 212 7.52 20.66 -12.28
C ASP A 212 7.93 19.74 -11.11
N ARG A 213 7.40 20.05 -9.92
CA ARG A 213 7.62 19.30 -8.69
C ARG A 213 6.32 19.20 -7.89
N VAL A 214 6.04 18.03 -7.36
CA VAL A 214 4.95 17.83 -6.39
C VAL A 214 5.36 18.51 -5.07
N CYS A 215 4.71 19.65 -4.75
CA CYS A 215 4.93 20.40 -3.53
C CYS A 215 3.81 20.21 -2.50
N VAL A 216 2.61 19.82 -2.93
CA VAL A 216 1.45 19.63 -2.06
C VAL A 216 0.89 18.22 -2.21
N HIS A 217 0.61 17.58 -1.10
CA HIS A 217 -0.18 16.38 -1.01
C HIS A 217 -1.63 16.74 -0.68
N TYR A 218 -2.47 16.82 -1.72
CA TYR A 218 -3.90 17.12 -1.60
C TYR A 218 -4.67 15.91 -1.12
N ARG A 219 -5.11 15.93 0.16
CA ARG A 219 -5.79 14.80 0.82
C ARG A 219 -7.25 14.70 0.40
N GLN A 220 -7.66 13.53 -0.07
CA GLN A 220 -9.05 13.22 -0.44
C GLN A 220 -9.74 12.52 0.73
N ARG A 221 -10.33 13.27 1.66
CA ARG A 221 -11.05 12.72 2.82
C ARG A 221 -12.20 11.80 2.39
N ARG A 222 -12.45 10.75 3.14
CA ARG A 222 -13.59 9.85 2.90
C ARG A 222 -14.93 10.53 3.17
N ARG A 223 -14.98 11.40 4.18
CA ARG A 223 -16.16 12.21 4.57
C ARG A 223 -15.69 13.64 4.91
N GLY A 224 -16.60 14.62 4.85
CA GLY A 224 -16.36 15.98 5.32
C GLY A 224 -15.72 16.95 4.32
N GLY A 225 -15.29 16.53 3.13
CA GLY A 225 -14.77 17.45 2.11
C GLY A 225 -15.89 18.14 1.33
N ILE A 226 -15.72 19.44 1.01
CA ILE A 226 -16.69 20.28 0.27
C ILE A 226 -17.17 19.57 -1.02
N LEU A 227 -16.25 18.97 -1.78
CA LEU A 227 -16.55 18.33 -3.06
C LEU A 227 -17.38 17.04 -2.93
N ARG A 228 -17.47 16.44 -1.73
CA ARG A 228 -18.26 15.22 -1.45
C ARG A 228 -19.53 15.49 -0.64
N THR A 229 -19.75 16.72 -0.21
CA THR A 229 -20.94 17.12 0.54
C THR A 229 -22.12 17.37 -0.40
N THR A 230 -23.28 16.81 -0.08
CA THR A 230 -24.54 17.09 -0.82
C THR A 230 -25.11 18.38 -0.28
N SER A 231 -24.99 19.50 -1.02
CA SER A 231 -25.40 20.82 -0.54
C SER A 231 -25.95 21.72 -1.64
N ARG A 232 -26.90 22.60 -1.28
CA ARG A 232 -27.34 23.72 -2.14
C ARG A 232 -26.22 24.74 -2.35
N ARG A 233 -25.22 24.84 -1.46
CA ARG A 233 -24.08 25.75 -1.59
C ARG A 233 -23.26 25.53 -2.87
N HIS A 234 -23.43 24.42 -3.56
CA HIS A 234 -22.89 24.24 -4.92
C HIS A 234 -23.51 25.16 -5.97
N LEU A 235 -24.57 25.88 -5.63
CA LEU A 235 -25.14 26.95 -6.47
C LEU A 235 -24.30 28.23 -6.41
N ASP A 236 -23.43 28.41 -5.42
CA ASP A 236 -22.54 29.57 -5.27
C ASP A 236 -21.60 29.71 -6.47
N VAL A 237 -21.33 28.63 -7.20
CA VAL A 237 -20.52 28.64 -8.42
C VAL A 237 -20.98 29.66 -9.44
N PHE A 238 -22.28 29.97 -9.49
CA PHE A 238 -22.84 30.96 -10.40
C PHE A 238 -22.40 32.37 -10.04
N GLU A 239 -22.46 32.71 -8.77
CA GLU A 239 -21.99 34.03 -8.29
C GLU A 239 -20.47 34.17 -8.44
N GLN A 240 -19.71 33.08 -8.22
CA GLN A 240 -18.26 33.12 -8.41
C GLN A 240 -17.89 33.41 -9.88
N TYR A 241 -18.59 32.82 -10.85
CA TYR A 241 -18.38 33.16 -12.25
C TYR A 241 -18.89 34.57 -12.62
N ASP A 242 -19.99 35.02 -12.00
CA ASP A 242 -20.44 36.43 -12.16
C ASP A 242 -19.35 37.41 -11.71
N ARG A 243 -18.59 37.10 -10.66
CA ARG A 243 -17.44 37.89 -10.19
C ARG A 243 -16.30 37.89 -11.22
N VAL A 244 -15.97 36.71 -11.77
CA VAL A 244 -14.93 36.60 -12.81
C VAL A 244 -15.28 37.42 -14.05
N PHE A 245 -16.51 37.34 -14.53
CA PHE A 245 -16.90 38.07 -15.72
C PHE A 245 -17.02 39.58 -15.46
N ARG A 246 -17.50 39.99 -14.30
CA ARG A 246 -17.43 41.44 -13.89
C ARG A 246 -16.00 41.96 -13.84
N PHE A 247 -15.07 41.16 -13.37
CA PHE A 247 -13.66 41.51 -13.37
C PHE A 247 -13.11 41.75 -14.78
N LEU A 248 -13.50 40.88 -15.75
CA LEU A 248 -13.17 41.08 -17.17
C LEU A 248 -13.83 42.33 -17.76
N ASP A 249 -15.13 42.55 -17.44
CA ASP A 249 -15.88 43.71 -17.96
C ASP A 249 -15.26 45.03 -17.50
N ALA A 250 -14.69 45.07 -16.30
CA ALA A 250 -13.96 46.19 -15.75
C ALA A 250 -12.55 46.44 -16.36
N ARG A 251 -12.04 45.47 -17.19
CA ARG A 251 -10.68 45.52 -17.76
C ARG A 251 -10.69 45.17 -19.25
N PRO A 252 -10.96 46.12 -20.15
CA PRO A 252 -11.10 45.89 -21.59
C PRO A 252 -9.89 45.17 -22.23
N GLY A 253 -8.68 45.39 -21.74
CA GLY A 253 -7.46 44.74 -22.22
C GLY A 253 -7.44 43.21 -22.00
N LEU A 254 -8.30 42.70 -21.09
CA LEU A 254 -8.44 41.26 -20.82
C LEU A 254 -9.62 40.62 -21.55
N ALA A 255 -10.35 41.37 -22.39
CA ALA A 255 -11.57 40.87 -23.03
C ALA A 255 -11.35 39.66 -23.92
N HIS A 256 -10.15 39.47 -24.50
CA HIS A 256 -9.75 38.35 -25.34
C HIS A 256 -9.80 37.02 -24.58
N TRP A 257 -9.73 36.99 -23.24
CA TRP A 257 -9.81 35.81 -22.41
C TRP A 257 -11.26 35.29 -22.22
N ARG A 258 -12.26 36.08 -22.59
CA ARG A 258 -13.68 35.72 -22.41
C ARG A 258 -14.06 34.35 -23.00
N PRO A 259 -13.62 33.95 -24.21
CA PRO A 259 -13.92 32.64 -24.78
C PRO A 259 -13.36 31.48 -23.95
N ALA A 260 -12.10 31.63 -23.48
CA ALA A 260 -11.44 30.61 -22.67
C ALA A 260 -12.14 30.44 -21.31
N LEU A 261 -12.44 31.53 -20.62
CA LEU A 261 -13.15 31.49 -19.33
C LEU A 261 -14.59 31.03 -19.46
N PHE A 262 -15.29 31.38 -20.54
CA PHE A 262 -16.61 30.84 -20.83
C PHE A 262 -16.57 29.31 -20.97
N GLN A 263 -15.60 28.76 -21.69
CA GLN A 263 -15.45 27.31 -21.82
C GLN A 263 -15.18 26.66 -20.46
N ARG A 264 -14.31 27.26 -19.63
CA ARG A 264 -14.02 26.78 -18.27
C ARG A 264 -15.27 26.79 -17.38
N MET A 265 -16.08 27.83 -17.45
CA MET A 265 -17.38 27.90 -16.77
C MET A 265 -18.32 26.76 -17.18
N VAL A 266 -18.47 26.53 -18.48
CA VAL A 266 -19.33 25.43 -19.00
C VAL A 266 -18.83 24.06 -18.54
N ASP A 267 -17.54 23.84 -18.59
CA ASP A 267 -16.92 22.59 -18.13
C ASP A 267 -17.15 22.38 -16.61
N HIS A 268 -16.97 23.42 -15.81
CA HIS A 268 -17.18 23.36 -14.37
C HIS A 268 -18.65 23.09 -14.02
N PHE A 269 -19.60 23.76 -14.67
CA PHE A 269 -21.03 23.47 -14.50
C PHE A 269 -21.34 22.02 -14.89
N GLY A 270 -20.73 21.52 -15.96
CA GLY A 270 -20.84 20.12 -16.37
C GLY A 270 -20.34 19.13 -15.30
N VAL A 271 -19.25 19.42 -14.65
CA VAL A 271 -18.69 18.61 -13.54
C VAL A 271 -19.65 18.60 -12.34
N ILE A 272 -20.14 19.77 -11.90
CA ILE A 272 -21.06 19.87 -10.75
C ILE A 272 -22.38 19.17 -11.04
N ALA A 273 -22.98 19.42 -12.21
CA ALA A 273 -24.26 18.82 -12.61
C ALA A 273 -24.26 17.29 -12.65
N THR A 274 -23.07 16.68 -12.85
CA THR A 274 -22.94 15.24 -13.13
C THR A 274 -22.23 14.44 -12.06
N ALA A 275 -21.60 15.12 -11.10
CA ALA A 275 -20.99 14.45 -9.95
C ALA A 275 -22.07 13.81 -9.06
N PRO A 276 -22.01 12.48 -8.82
CA PRO A 276 -22.96 11.82 -7.94
C PRO A 276 -22.95 12.44 -6.53
N GLY A 277 -24.13 12.68 -5.99
CA GLY A 277 -24.26 13.15 -4.61
C GLY A 277 -23.92 14.61 -4.34
N ARG A 278 -23.45 15.40 -5.31
CA ARG A 278 -23.10 16.81 -5.12
C ARG A 278 -24.33 17.72 -4.91
N LEU A 279 -25.30 17.63 -5.79
CA LEU A 279 -26.51 18.43 -5.73
C LEU A 279 -27.68 17.64 -5.13
N PRO A 280 -28.41 18.19 -4.14
CA PRO A 280 -29.69 17.64 -3.71
C PRO A 280 -30.65 17.50 -4.89
N VAL A 281 -31.48 16.47 -4.88
CA VAL A 281 -32.41 16.18 -6.00
C VAL A 281 -33.27 17.41 -6.33
N ARG A 282 -33.76 18.12 -5.31
CA ARG A 282 -34.59 19.31 -5.45
C ARG A 282 -33.83 20.51 -6.06
N ALA A 283 -32.51 20.60 -5.88
CA ALA A 283 -31.69 21.68 -6.41
C ALA A 283 -31.22 21.46 -7.86
N ARG A 284 -31.30 20.24 -8.40
CA ARG A 284 -30.80 19.93 -9.76
C ARG A 284 -31.51 20.67 -10.88
N ALA A 285 -32.80 20.90 -10.74
CA ALA A 285 -33.58 21.66 -11.75
C ALA A 285 -33.20 23.14 -11.74
N GLU A 286 -33.05 23.72 -10.55
CA GLU A 286 -32.59 25.09 -10.35
C GLU A 286 -31.18 25.30 -10.89
N PHE A 287 -30.26 24.40 -10.55
CA PHE A 287 -28.90 24.44 -11.04
C PHE A 287 -28.85 24.48 -12.58
N PHE A 288 -29.62 23.57 -13.23
CA PHE A 288 -29.61 23.50 -14.68
C PHE A 288 -30.21 24.77 -15.33
N ARG A 289 -31.25 25.31 -14.76
CA ARG A 289 -31.87 26.59 -15.22
C ARG A 289 -30.89 27.76 -15.10
N ARG A 290 -30.18 27.88 -13.94
CA ARG A 290 -29.18 28.91 -13.75
C ARG A 290 -27.97 28.72 -14.67
N ALA A 291 -27.50 27.49 -14.85
CA ALA A 291 -26.43 27.16 -15.79
C ALA A 291 -26.78 27.53 -17.23
N SER A 292 -28.04 27.31 -17.64
CA SER A 292 -28.54 27.70 -18.95
C SER A 292 -28.61 29.24 -19.10
N ALA A 293 -29.03 29.96 -18.08
CA ALA A 293 -29.07 31.41 -18.07
C ALA A 293 -27.63 32.00 -18.16
N HIS A 294 -26.68 31.49 -17.38
CA HIS A 294 -25.29 31.90 -17.43
C HIS A 294 -24.63 31.58 -18.77
N HIS A 295 -24.93 30.42 -19.35
CA HIS A 295 -24.44 30.04 -20.68
C HIS A 295 -24.90 31.05 -21.74
N ARG A 296 -26.16 31.52 -21.69
CA ARG A 296 -26.69 32.56 -22.62
C ARG A 296 -26.09 33.94 -22.38
N ARG A 297 -25.96 34.32 -21.09
CA ARG A 297 -25.44 35.64 -20.67
C ARG A 297 -24.00 35.85 -21.07
N TYR A 298 -23.14 34.88 -20.84
CA TYR A 298 -21.69 35.02 -20.97
C TYR A 298 -21.09 34.48 -22.25
N ARG A 299 -21.92 33.92 -23.16
CA ARG A 299 -21.44 33.37 -24.42
C ARG A 299 -20.88 34.52 -25.30
N PRO A 300 -19.58 34.41 -25.71
CA PRO A 300 -19.00 35.38 -26.62
C PRO A 300 -19.66 35.37 -28.00
N LEU A 301 -19.77 36.53 -28.64
CA LEU A 301 -20.14 36.63 -30.07
C LEU A 301 -19.06 35.92 -30.88
N GLY A 302 -19.48 35.09 -31.85
CA GLY A 302 -18.52 34.31 -32.67
C GLY A 302 -17.85 33.13 -31.98
N ALA A 303 -18.26 32.75 -30.74
CA ALA A 303 -17.69 31.59 -30.07
C ALA A 303 -17.75 30.35 -30.93
N ALA A 304 -16.58 29.76 -31.23
CA ALA A 304 -16.47 28.51 -31.94
C ALA A 304 -17.28 27.41 -31.23
N THR A 305 -18.07 26.70 -32.01
CA THR A 305 -18.81 25.54 -31.48
C THR A 305 -17.88 24.38 -31.37
N PRO A 306 -17.70 23.77 -30.17
CA PRO A 306 -16.85 22.60 -30.02
C PRO A 306 -17.26 21.49 -31.00
N PRO A 307 -16.33 20.70 -31.56
CA PRO A 307 -16.67 19.64 -32.50
C PRO A 307 -17.42 18.47 -31.81
N GLY A 308 -18.17 17.72 -32.60
CA GLY A 308 -18.80 16.48 -32.17
C GLY A 308 -19.90 16.66 -31.10
N ARG A 309 -19.91 15.74 -30.11
CA ARG A 309 -20.96 15.71 -29.06
C ARG A 309 -20.91 16.84 -28.06
N ALA A 310 -19.77 17.50 -27.92
CA ALA A 310 -19.65 18.69 -27.09
C ALA A 310 -20.54 19.84 -27.62
N ARG A 311 -20.70 19.92 -28.95
CA ARG A 311 -21.65 20.83 -29.62
C ARG A 311 -23.07 20.64 -29.13
N TRP A 312 -23.54 19.39 -29.13
CA TRP A 312 -24.89 19.07 -28.71
C TRP A 312 -25.11 19.33 -27.22
N ARG A 313 -24.15 19.02 -26.39
CA ARG A 313 -24.23 19.33 -24.96
C ARG A 313 -24.33 20.82 -24.70
N GLY A 314 -23.50 21.63 -25.37
CA GLY A 314 -23.55 23.08 -25.27
C GLY A 314 -24.91 23.65 -25.79
N LEU A 315 -25.43 23.14 -26.90
CA LEU A 315 -26.74 23.53 -27.45
C LEU A 315 -27.88 23.19 -26.49
N LEU A 316 -27.92 21.98 -25.98
CA LEU A 316 -28.95 21.53 -25.02
C LEU A 316 -28.89 22.29 -23.70
N LEU A 317 -27.70 22.67 -23.25
CA LEU A 317 -27.54 23.55 -22.09
C LEU A 317 -28.09 24.94 -22.40
N ARG A 318 -27.75 25.50 -23.58
CA ARG A 318 -28.24 26.82 -24.03
C ARG A 318 -29.76 26.87 -24.13
N LEU A 319 -30.38 25.81 -24.66
CA LEU A 319 -31.84 25.69 -24.83
C LEU A 319 -32.59 25.38 -23.53
N GLY A 320 -31.87 25.10 -22.43
CA GLY A 320 -32.46 24.68 -21.17
C GLY A 320 -33.11 23.29 -21.21
N ALA A 321 -32.76 22.47 -22.22
CA ALA A 321 -33.35 21.16 -22.49
C ALA A 321 -32.76 20.08 -21.55
N ARG A 322 -33.03 20.18 -20.24
CA ARG A 322 -32.49 19.33 -19.18
C ARG A 322 -32.66 17.85 -19.46
N ARG A 323 -33.89 17.41 -19.84
CA ARG A 323 -34.17 15.99 -20.10
C ARG A 323 -33.32 15.46 -21.26
N ALA A 324 -33.25 16.21 -22.37
CA ALA A 324 -32.42 15.86 -23.53
C ALA A 324 -30.93 15.86 -23.22
N TYR A 325 -30.43 16.79 -22.40
CA TYR A 325 -29.05 16.83 -21.94
C TYR A 325 -28.68 15.57 -21.13
N HIS A 326 -29.55 15.16 -20.21
CA HIS A 326 -29.33 13.93 -19.44
C HIS A 326 -29.48 12.67 -20.29
N LEU A 327 -30.44 12.63 -21.25
CA LEU A 327 -30.57 11.53 -22.20
C LEU A 327 -29.34 11.38 -23.10
N LEU A 328 -28.83 12.50 -23.65
CA LEU A 328 -27.60 12.47 -24.46
C LEU A 328 -26.39 11.95 -23.66
N ARG A 329 -26.25 12.36 -22.40
CA ARG A 329 -25.20 11.82 -21.52
C ARG A 329 -25.47 10.38 -21.10
N GLY A 330 -26.74 9.99 -20.95
CA GLY A 330 -27.14 8.61 -20.70
C GLY A 330 -26.78 7.71 -21.89
N ALA A 331 -27.09 8.17 -23.10
CA ALA A 331 -26.70 7.49 -24.33
C ALA A 331 -25.18 7.40 -24.52
N ASP A 332 -24.42 8.46 -24.13
CA ASP A 332 -22.96 8.41 -24.13
C ASP A 332 -22.39 7.40 -23.13
N ARG A 333 -23.00 7.31 -21.94
CA ARG A 333 -22.64 6.31 -20.96
C ARG A 333 -23.03 4.90 -21.40
N LEU A 334 -24.24 4.77 -21.97
CA LEU A 334 -24.75 3.51 -22.50
C LEU A 334 -23.88 3.02 -23.66
N ARG A 335 -23.48 3.88 -24.61
CA ARG A 335 -22.59 3.53 -25.73
C ARG A 335 -21.18 3.14 -25.26
N ARG A 336 -20.62 3.83 -24.27
CA ARG A 336 -19.34 3.41 -23.66
C ARG A 336 -19.53 2.06 -22.94
N ARG A 337 -20.65 1.90 -22.24
CA ARG A 337 -21.03 0.63 -21.62
C ARG A 337 -21.37 -0.44 -22.64
N THR A 338 -22.01 -0.14 -23.79
CA THR A 338 -22.30 -1.14 -24.84
C THR A 338 -21.07 -1.50 -25.67
N ALA A 339 -20.15 -0.57 -25.89
CA ALA A 339 -18.82 -0.91 -26.45
C ALA A 339 -17.97 -1.76 -25.46
N GLU A 340 -18.11 -1.50 -24.17
CA GLU A 340 -17.62 -2.35 -23.08
C GLU A 340 -18.56 -3.56 -22.87
N CYS A 341 -19.88 -3.44 -23.07
CA CYS A 341 -20.89 -4.47 -22.90
C CYS A 341 -20.99 -5.48 -24.07
N GLY A 342 -20.45 -5.23 -25.25
CA GLY A 342 -20.30 -6.29 -26.26
C GLY A 342 -19.39 -7.40 -25.74
N LEU A 343 -18.26 -7.02 -25.13
CA LEU A 343 -17.35 -7.92 -24.45
C LEU A 343 -17.86 -8.32 -23.05
N THR A 344 -18.54 -7.41 -22.32
CA THR A 344 -19.08 -7.67 -20.96
C THR A 344 -20.43 -8.42 -21.01
N ALA A 345 -21.24 -8.30 -22.05
CA ALA A 345 -22.44 -9.12 -22.22
C ALA A 345 -22.09 -10.59 -22.51
N TYR A 346 -21.09 -10.84 -23.37
CA TYR A 346 -20.57 -12.19 -23.58
C TYR A 346 -19.92 -12.75 -22.28
N ALA A 347 -19.10 -11.93 -21.61
CA ALA A 347 -18.51 -12.30 -20.32
C ALA A 347 -19.59 -12.44 -19.23
N GLY A 348 -20.63 -11.62 -19.25
CA GLY A 348 -21.79 -11.70 -18.36
C GLY A 348 -22.63 -12.93 -18.59
N ALA A 349 -22.96 -13.23 -19.85
CA ALA A 349 -23.68 -14.44 -20.25
C ALA A 349 -22.89 -15.71 -19.92
N ARG A 350 -21.60 -15.72 -20.23
CA ARG A 350 -20.68 -16.82 -19.85
C ARG A 350 -20.61 -16.98 -18.33
N ARG A 351 -20.53 -15.89 -17.57
CA ARG A 351 -20.55 -15.93 -16.09
C ARG A 351 -21.88 -16.43 -15.54
N ALA A 352 -23.01 -16.01 -16.11
CA ALA A 352 -24.34 -16.50 -15.75
C ALA A 352 -24.50 -17.99 -16.08
N ALA A 353 -24.06 -18.44 -17.25
CA ALA A 353 -24.07 -19.84 -17.65
C ALA A 353 -23.20 -20.71 -16.73
N LEU A 354 -22.00 -20.25 -16.38
CA LEU A 354 -21.13 -20.96 -15.44
C LEU A 354 -21.71 -20.97 -14.01
N TRP A 355 -22.37 -19.90 -13.60
CA TRP A 355 -23.06 -19.84 -12.31
C TRP A 355 -24.26 -20.82 -12.26
N LEU A 356 -25.07 -20.88 -13.33
CA LEU A 356 -26.15 -21.86 -13.47
C LEU A 356 -25.59 -23.28 -13.48
N HIS A 357 -24.53 -23.54 -14.28
CA HIS A 357 -23.83 -24.81 -14.28
C HIS A 357 -23.38 -25.21 -12.87
N TYR A 358 -22.75 -24.28 -12.13
CA TYR A 358 -22.33 -24.52 -10.76
C TYR A 358 -23.51 -24.87 -9.84
N ARG A 359 -24.65 -24.20 -9.96
CA ARG A 359 -25.87 -24.52 -9.19
C ARG A 359 -26.37 -25.92 -9.51
N VAL A 360 -26.41 -26.29 -10.78
CA VAL A 360 -26.80 -27.63 -11.22
C VAL A 360 -25.84 -28.69 -10.64
N GLN A 361 -24.53 -28.44 -10.72
CA GLN A 361 -23.55 -29.37 -10.16
C GLN A 361 -23.68 -29.52 -8.63
N ARG A 362 -24.09 -28.49 -7.93
CA ARG A 362 -24.37 -28.53 -6.48
C ARG A 362 -25.62 -29.38 -6.13
N CYS A 363 -26.55 -29.60 -7.04
CA CYS A 363 -27.66 -30.52 -6.82
C CYS A 363 -27.30 -32.01 -6.96
N ARG A 364 -26.10 -32.29 -7.53
CA ARG A 364 -25.56 -33.66 -7.61
C ARG A 364 -24.85 -34.02 -6.31
N SER A 365 -24.71 -35.35 -6.03
CA SER A 365 -23.98 -35.85 -4.84
C SER A 365 -22.53 -35.32 -4.81
N VAL A 366 -22.00 -35.09 -3.62
CA VAL A 366 -20.56 -34.90 -3.41
C VAL A 366 -19.84 -36.16 -3.84
N ASP A 367 -18.72 -36.03 -4.48
CA ASP A 367 -17.87 -37.12 -4.93
C ASP A 367 -16.84 -37.44 -3.82
N PRO A 368 -17.00 -38.55 -3.08
CA PRO A 368 -16.13 -38.86 -1.95
C PRO A 368 -14.70 -39.16 -2.38
N GLY A 369 -14.51 -39.58 -3.64
CA GLY A 369 -13.21 -39.90 -4.22
C GLY A 369 -12.50 -38.72 -4.90
N LEU A 370 -12.88 -37.48 -4.60
CA LEU A 370 -12.27 -36.29 -5.24
C LEU A 370 -11.77 -35.31 -4.22
N ALA A 371 -10.49 -34.90 -4.33
CA ALA A 371 -9.87 -33.80 -3.60
C ALA A 371 -9.38 -32.70 -4.56
N VAL A 372 -9.63 -31.43 -4.21
CA VAL A 372 -9.22 -30.27 -4.99
C VAL A 372 -8.26 -29.42 -4.19
N PHE A 373 -7.11 -29.14 -4.79
CA PHE A 373 -6.01 -28.38 -4.20
C PHE A 373 -5.77 -27.06 -4.93
N ALA A 374 -5.31 -26.05 -4.20
CA ALA A 374 -4.85 -24.79 -4.75
C ALA A 374 -3.82 -24.11 -3.83
N ALA A 375 -2.89 -23.35 -4.41
CA ALA A 375 -1.95 -22.54 -3.67
C ALA A 375 -1.81 -21.15 -4.29
N TYR A 376 -1.49 -20.12 -3.47
CA TYR A 376 -1.08 -18.79 -3.88
C TYR A 376 -1.92 -18.18 -5.01
N TRP A 377 -3.27 -18.17 -4.86
CA TRP A 377 -4.19 -17.66 -5.91
C TRP A 377 -3.97 -18.34 -7.28
N HIS A 378 -3.77 -19.66 -7.27
CA HIS A 378 -3.59 -20.52 -8.45
C HIS A 378 -2.21 -20.39 -9.15
N ARG A 379 -1.16 -19.97 -8.42
CA ARG A 379 0.20 -19.79 -8.94
C ARG A 379 1.08 -21.04 -8.79
N GLY A 380 0.59 -22.17 -9.24
CA GLY A 380 1.39 -23.40 -9.34
C GLY A 380 1.26 -24.37 -8.19
N TYR A 381 2.05 -25.44 -8.28
CA TYR A 381 2.11 -26.54 -7.31
C TYR A 381 3.17 -26.20 -6.26
N ALA A 382 2.74 -25.80 -5.07
CA ALA A 382 3.66 -25.28 -4.05
C ALA A 382 3.09 -25.34 -2.63
N CYS A 383 3.97 -25.14 -1.65
CA CYS A 383 3.66 -24.90 -0.25
C CYS A 383 2.98 -26.11 0.43
N HIS A 384 2.30 -25.89 1.56
CA HIS A 384 1.61 -26.93 2.32
C HIS A 384 0.63 -27.77 1.49
N PRO A 385 -0.22 -27.18 0.62
CA PRO A 385 -1.10 -27.98 -0.23
C PRO A 385 -0.36 -28.99 -1.12
N ALA A 386 0.83 -28.64 -1.63
CA ALA A 386 1.61 -29.54 -2.47
C ALA A 386 2.19 -30.73 -1.67
N ALA A 387 2.73 -30.47 -0.49
CA ALA A 387 3.24 -31.50 0.41
C ALA A 387 2.11 -32.44 0.88
N ILE A 388 0.93 -31.91 1.19
CA ILE A 388 -0.25 -32.70 1.57
C ILE A 388 -0.74 -33.53 0.38
N GLU A 389 -0.81 -32.97 -0.83
CA GLU A 389 -1.24 -33.71 -2.04
C GLU A 389 -0.31 -34.88 -2.37
N ALA A 390 1.01 -34.63 -2.29
CA ALA A 390 2.01 -35.68 -2.48
C ALA A 390 1.81 -36.83 -1.47
N LYS A 391 1.59 -36.49 -0.19
CA LYS A 391 1.32 -37.51 0.87
C LYS A 391 -0.06 -38.15 0.73
N VAL A 392 -1.07 -37.49 0.17
CA VAL A 392 -2.36 -38.08 -0.18
C VAL A 392 -2.20 -39.16 -1.27
N ARG A 393 -1.40 -38.90 -2.30
CA ARG A 393 -1.12 -39.92 -3.34
C ARG A 393 -0.41 -41.13 -2.81
N GLU A 394 0.42 -40.95 -1.79
CA GLU A 394 1.13 -42.05 -1.12
C GLU A 394 0.19 -42.87 -0.22
N LEU A 395 -0.56 -42.23 0.67
CA LEU A 395 -1.34 -42.91 1.72
C LEU A 395 -2.79 -43.24 1.31
N VAL A 396 -3.33 -42.60 0.29
CA VAL A 396 -4.71 -42.76 -0.16
C VAL A 396 -4.76 -42.86 -1.70
N PRO A 397 -4.12 -43.89 -2.30
CA PRO A 397 -3.94 -43.97 -3.76
C PRO A 397 -5.24 -44.04 -4.56
N GLY A 398 -6.37 -44.46 -3.93
CA GLY A 398 -7.70 -44.43 -4.54
C GLY A 398 -8.37 -43.04 -4.64
N LEU A 399 -7.82 -42.03 -4.00
CA LEU A 399 -8.36 -40.67 -4.02
C LEU A 399 -7.83 -39.89 -5.24
N ARG A 400 -8.74 -39.44 -6.08
CA ARG A 400 -8.40 -38.65 -7.26
C ARG A 400 -8.08 -37.22 -6.83
N THR A 401 -6.90 -36.72 -7.16
CA THR A 401 -6.49 -35.36 -6.89
C THR A 401 -6.65 -34.49 -8.13
N ALA A 402 -7.00 -33.22 -7.92
CA ALA A 402 -7.07 -32.22 -8.96
C ALA A 402 -6.52 -30.88 -8.43
N TRP A 403 -5.77 -30.17 -9.27
CA TRP A 403 -5.09 -28.95 -8.89
C TRP A 403 -5.57 -27.74 -9.69
N ILE A 404 -5.93 -26.67 -9.01
CA ILE A 404 -6.33 -25.40 -9.65
C ILE A 404 -5.08 -24.57 -9.92
N THR A 405 -4.77 -24.34 -11.22
CA THR A 405 -3.67 -23.45 -11.61
C THR A 405 -3.94 -22.76 -12.94
N THR A 406 -3.36 -21.56 -13.10
CA THR A 406 -3.40 -20.82 -14.37
C THR A 406 -2.47 -21.47 -15.40
N PRO A 407 -2.62 -21.18 -16.72
CA PRO A 407 -1.75 -21.73 -17.74
C PRO A 407 -0.26 -21.47 -17.53
N GLU A 408 0.08 -20.29 -17.06
CA GLU A 408 1.45 -19.82 -16.80
C GLU A 408 2.23 -20.76 -15.87
N TYR A 409 1.54 -21.37 -14.89
CA TYR A 409 2.14 -22.25 -13.88
C TYR A 409 1.81 -23.74 -14.07
N ALA A 410 1.27 -24.11 -15.24
CA ALA A 410 0.91 -25.48 -15.52
C ALA A 410 2.11 -26.45 -15.48
N HIS A 411 3.28 -25.96 -15.87
CA HIS A 411 4.55 -26.69 -15.88
C HIS A 411 5.02 -27.13 -14.48
N THR A 412 4.49 -26.50 -13.42
CA THR A 412 4.86 -26.85 -12.05
C THR A 412 4.16 -28.12 -11.52
N LEU A 413 3.11 -28.59 -12.21
CA LEU A 413 2.34 -29.75 -11.79
C LEU A 413 3.11 -31.04 -12.02
N PRO A 414 3.14 -31.98 -11.04
CA PRO A 414 3.68 -33.29 -11.23
C PRO A 414 2.91 -34.07 -12.31
N PRO A 415 3.57 -35.05 -12.99
CA PRO A 415 2.89 -35.96 -13.91
C PRO A 415 1.69 -36.65 -13.24
N GLY A 416 0.58 -36.78 -13.98
CA GLY A 416 -0.62 -37.47 -13.49
C GLY A 416 -1.57 -36.61 -12.66
N VAL A 417 -1.20 -35.40 -12.20
CA VAL A 417 -2.11 -34.54 -11.45
C VAL A 417 -3.05 -33.81 -12.42
N ARG A 418 -4.36 -34.00 -12.24
CA ARG A 418 -5.38 -33.36 -13.07
C ARG A 418 -5.41 -31.86 -12.86
N ARG A 419 -5.19 -31.10 -13.95
CA ARG A 419 -5.29 -29.65 -13.93
C ARG A 419 -6.74 -29.16 -14.04
N LEU A 420 -7.09 -28.13 -13.25
CA LEU A 420 -8.32 -27.35 -13.33
C LEU A 420 -8.00 -25.90 -13.67
N HIS A 421 -8.52 -25.43 -14.80
CA HIS A 421 -8.34 -24.02 -15.20
C HIS A 421 -9.36 -23.14 -14.44
N PRO A 422 -8.91 -22.07 -13.73
CA PRO A 422 -9.80 -21.16 -13.00
C PRO A 422 -10.93 -20.61 -13.90
N GLY A 423 -12.17 -20.67 -13.42
CA GLY A 423 -13.33 -20.16 -14.14
C GLY A 423 -13.84 -21.03 -15.28
N SER A 424 -13.30 -22.24 -15.48
CA SER A 424 -13.86 -23.22 -16.44
C SER A 424 -15.06 -23.99 -15.85
N ALA A 425 -15.83 -24.67 -16.68
CA ALA A 425 -16.92 -25.55 -16.22
C ALA A 425 -16.38 -26.70 -15.34
N ALA A 426 -15.22 -27.27 -15.71
CA ALA A 426 -14.55 -28.31 -14.93
C ALA A 426 -14.15 -27.82 -13.52
N TYR A 427 -13.63 -26.60 -13.44
CA TYR A 427 -13.30 -25.91 -12.16
C TYR A 427 -14.55 -25.79 -11.27
N TRP A 428 -15.65 -25.27 -11.80
CA TRP A 428 -16.89 -25.12 -11.04
C TRP A 428 -17.54 -26.47 -10.67
N THR A 429 -17.44 -27.46 -11.55
CA THR A 429 -17.86 -28.83 -11.24
C THR A 429 -17.05 -29.41 -10.08
N ALA A 430 -15.73 -29.26 -10.12
CA ALA A 430 -14.86 -29.76 -9.08
C ALA A 430 -15.12 -29.08 -7.72
N LEU A 431 -15.25 -27.76 -7.69
CA LEU A 431 -15.60 -27.01 -6.47
C LEU A 431 -17.00 -27.38 -5.91
N ALA A 432 -17.95 -27.75 -6.80
CA ALA A 432 -19.31 -28.15 -6.38
C ALA A 432 -19.36 -29.55 -5.78
N ARG A 433 -18.47 -30.46 -6.27
CA ARG A 433 -18.60 -31.89 -6.02
C ARG A 433 -17.48 -32.53 -5.22
N ALA A 434 -16.28 -31.93 -5.15
CA ALA A 434 -15.17 -32.48 -4.39
C ALA A 434 -15.52 -32.64 -2.90
N ARG A 435 -15.14 -33.79 -2.32
CA ARG A 435 -15.25 -34.05 -0.88
C ARG A 435 -14.27 -33.15 -0.11
N PHE A 436 -13.03 -33.06 -0.61
CA PHE A 436 -11.96 -32.32 0.06
C PHE A 436 -11.54 -31.10 -0.74
N LEU A 437 -11.39 -29.99 -0.05
CA LEU A 437 -10.98 -28.69 -0.58
C LEU A 437 -9.79 -28.20 0.24
N VAL A 438 -8.62 -28.06 -0.35
CA VAL A 438 -7.38 -27.70 0.34
C VAL A 438 -6.79 -26.43 -0.29
N ASN A 439 -6.52 -25.43 0.53
CA ASN A 439 -5.95 -24.15 0.03
C ASN A 439 -5.13 -23.47 1.13
N ASN A 440 -4.10 -22.73 0.73
CA ASN A 440 -3.30 -21.91 1.64
C ASN A 440 -3.66 -20.41 1.65
N VAL A 441 -4.65 -20.02 0.84
CA VAL A 441 -5.23 -18.67 0.79
C VAL A 441 -6.77 -18.79 0.83
N ASN A 442 -7.49 -18.24 -0.12
CA ASN A 442 -8.96 -18.39 -0.15
C ASN A 442 -9.43 -18.83 -1.53
N PHE A 443 -10.44 -19.69 -1.59
CA PHE A 443 -11.20 -19.94 -2.81
C PHE A 443 -12.06 -18.73 -3.17
N THR A 444 -12.53 -18.70 -4.42
CA THR A 444 -13.36 -17.62 -4.95
C THR A 444 -14.58 -17.32 -4.06
N GLN A 445 -14.97 -16.04 -4.01
CA GLN A 445 -16.14 -15.58 -3.24
C GLN A 445 -17.45 -16.30 -3.65
N GLY A 446 -17.59 -16.64 -4.94
CA GLY A 446 -18.77 -17.33 -5.46
C GLY A 446 -18.95 -18.78 -5.03
N MET A 447 -17.90 -19.40 -4.47
CA MET A 447 -17.99 -20.76 -3.96
C MET A 447 -18.93 -20.82 -2.74
N ARG A 448 -19.79 -21.84 -2.69
CA ARG A 448 -20.65 -22.15 -1.53
C ARG A 448 -20.35 -23.57 -1.08
N LYS A 449 -19.67 -23.71 0.06
CA LYS A 449 -19.36 -25.00 0.66
C LYS A 449 -20.65 -25.75 1.04
N ARG A 450 -20.67 -27.07 0.85
CA ARG A 450 -21.76 -27.98 1.23
C ARG A 450 -21.42 -28.66 2.56
N PRO A 451 -22.42 -29.15 3.31
CA PRO A 451 -22.18 -29.86 4.58
C PRO A 451 -21.24 -31.06 4.42
N ASP A 452 -21.39 -31.81 3.31
CA ASP A 452 -20.57 -32.99 3.05
C ASP A 452 -19.17 -32.71 2.52
N GLN A 453 -18.80 -31.45 2.31
CA GLN A 453 -17.45 -31.04 1.89
C GLN A 453 -16.61 -30.69 3.10
N ILE A 454 -15.33 -31.05 3.05
CA ILE A 454 -14.32 -30.70 4.06
C ILE A 454 -13.38 -29.67 3.46
N HIS A 455 -13.26 -28.51 4.10
CA HIS A 455 -12.34 -27.43 3.71
C HIS A 455 -11.21 -27.31 4.72
N LEU A 456 -10.00 -27.65 4.29
CA LEU A 456 -8.76 -27.48 5.03
C LEU A 456 -8.07 -26.18 4.58
N GLN A 457 -7.94 -25.22 5.49
CA GLN A 457 -7.09 -24.05 5.34
C GLN A 457 -5.71 -24.33 5.90
N THR A 458 -4.70 -24.26 5.03
CA THR A 458 -3.33 -24.59 5.45
C THR A 458 -2.49 -23.37 5.80
N HIS A 459 -2.96 -22.18 5.46
CA HIS A 459 -2.15 -20.96 5.51
C HIS A 459 -0.82 -21.14 4.74
N HIS A 460 0.16 -20.24 4.96
CA HIS A 460 1.44 -20.31 4.21
C HIS A 460 2.64 -19.78 5.02
N GLY A 461 2.58 -19.86 6.33
CA GLY A 461 3.69 -19.54 7.24
C GLY A 461 3.23 -19.01 8.57
N THR A 462 4.15 -18.96 9.55
CA THR A 462 3.94 -18.36 10.87
C THR A 462 3.80 -16.85 10.76
N PRO A 463 2.79 -16.21 11.35
CA PRO A 463 2.54 -14.79 11.20
C PRO A 463 3.45 -13.97 12.12
N LEU A 464 4.35 -13.15 11.56
CA LEU A 464 4.99 -12.04 12.23
C LEU A 464 4.12 -10.77 12.13
N LYS A 465 3.57 -10.52 10.96
CA LYS A 465 2.75 -9.33 10.62
C LYS A 465 1.31 -9.49 11.04
N HIS A 466 0.64 -8.38 11.36
CA HIS A 466 -0.80 -8.39 11.57
C HIS A 466 -1.55 -8.96 10.35
N MET A 467 -2.53 -9.79 10.63
CA MET A 467 -3.34 -10.51 9.63
C MET A 467 -4.83 -10.36 9.96
N GLY A 468 -5.69 -10.72 9.01
CA GLY A 468 -7.14 -10.83 9.24
C GLY A 468 -7.75 -9.58 9.90
N LEU A 469 -8.47 -9.78 11.02
CA LEU A 469 -9.17 -8.70 11.70
C LEU A 469 -8.26 -7.67 12.36
N ASP A 470 -7.00 -8.01 12.72
CA ASP A 470 -6.04 -7.06 13.30
C ASP A 470 -5.57 -5.99 12.29
N LEU A 471 -5.90 -6.15 11.01
CA LEU A 471 -5.65 -5.14 9.99
C LEU A 471 -6.67 -3.98 10.00
N ARG A 472 -7.75 -4.05 10.79
CA ARG A 472 -8.77 -2.98 10.85
C ARG A 472 -8.16 -1.63 11.20
N ASP A 473 -7.18 -1.64 12.11
CA ASP A 473 -6.50 -0.43 12.60
C ASP A 473 -5.27 -0.07 11.76
N ARG A 474 -5.08 -0.72 10.59
CA ARG A 474 -3.95 -0.53 9.68
C ARG A 474 -4.43 -0.23 8.25
N PRO A 475 -4.90 1.00 7.96
CA PRO A 475 -5.56 1.34 6.69
C PRO A 475 -4.72 1.07 5.44
N ALA A 476 -3.41 1.27 5.52
CA ALA A 476 -2.48 1.01 4.42
C ALA A 476 -2.45 -0.49 4.05
N ALA A 477 -2.38 -1.36 5.06
CA ALA A 477 -2.34 -2.80 4.89
C ALA A 477 -3.73 -3.43 4.63
N ALA A 478 -4.81 -2.79 5.10
CA ALA A 478 -6.21 -3.20 4.90
C ALA A 478 -6.81 -2.74 3.56
N ARG A 479 -6.01 -2.14 2.70
CA ARG A 479 -6.46 -1.54 1.43
C ARG A 479 -7.30 -2.53 0.61
N GLY A 480 -8.53 -2.14 0.26
CA GLY A 480 -9.44 -2.97 -0.53
C GLY A 480 -9.98 -4.20 0.17
N MET A 481 -9.68 -4.43 1.46
CA MET A 481 -10.23 -5.53 2.24
C MET A 481 -11.67 -5.25 2.67
N ASP A 482 -12.53 -6.23 2.44
CA ASP A 482 -13.89 -6.29 2.98
C ASP A 482 -13.88 -7.38 4.06
N PHE A 483 -13.86 -6.96 5.32
CA PHE A 483 -13.77 -7.87 6.47
C PHE A 483 -15.02 -8.77 6.61
N GLY A 484 -16.20 -8.30 6.19
CA GLY A 484 -17.40 -9.11 6.16
C GLY A 484 -17.24 -10.29 5.17
N LYS A 485 -16.82 -9.99 3.93
CA LYS A 485 -16.53 -11.05 2.94
C LYS A 485 -15.35 -11.93 3.32
N LEU A 486 -14.38 -11.38 4.06
CA LEU A 486 -13.29 -12.17 4.61
C LEU A 486 -13.84 -13.23 5.58
N MET A 487 -14.65 -12.82 6.55
CA MET A 487 -15.22 -13.72 7.53
C MET A 487 -16.18 -14.74 6.91
N GLU A 488 -17.00 -14.36 5.91
CA GLU A 488 -17.81 -15.34 5.12
C GLU A 488 -16.96 -16.42 4.47
N ARG A 489 -15.71 -16.14 4.11
CA ARG A 489 -14.77 -17.16 3.58
C ARG A 489 -14.20 -18.03 4.69
N VAL A 490 -13.87 -17.44 5.84
CA VAL A 490 -13.37 -18.13 7.02
C VAL A 490 -14.41 -19.13 7.56
N ASP A 491 -15.70 -18.76 7.56
CA ASP A 491 -16.81 -19.63 8.00
C ASP A 491 -16.98 -20.91 7.16
N ARG A 492 -16.27 -21.03 6.03
CA ARG A 492 -16.26 -22.25 5.20
C ARG A 492 -15.19 -23.25 5.63
N TRP A 493 -14.25 -22.88 6.50
CA TRP A 493 -13.18 -23.76 6.95
C TRP A 493 -13.73 -24.75 7.97
N ASP A 494 -13.38 -26.02 7.82
CA ASP A 494 -13.60 -27.06 8.83
C ASP A 494 -12.34 -27.25 9.67
N TYR A 495 -11.18 -27.11 9.02
CA TYR A 495 -9.88 -27.24 9.65
C TYR A 495 -8.98 -26.08 9.30
N SER A 496 -8.18 -25.64 10.28
CA SER A 496 -7.13 -24.62 10.14
C SER A 496 -5.82 -25.20 10.64
N LEU A 497 -4.81 -25.31 9.76
CA LEU A 497 -3.50 -25.82 10.11
C LEU A 497 -2.69 -24.80 10.92
N SER A 498 -1.96 -25.27 11.92
CA SER A 498 -1.09 -24.44 12.76
C SER A 498 0.28 -25.09 12.92
N ALA A 499 1.33 -24.26 12.70
CA ALA A 499 2.71 -24.69 12.80
C ALA A 499 3.26 -24.65 14.24
N ASN A 500 2.66 -23.86 15.13
CA ASN A 500 3.10 -23.67 16.52
C ASN A 500 2.02 -22.97 17.36
N ARG A 501 2.24 -22.89 18.68
CA ARG A 501 1.29 -22.25 19.61
C ARG A 501 1.01 -20.78 19.27
N HIS A 502 2.04 -20.02 18.86
CA HIS A 502 1.87 -18.62 18.45
C HIS A 502 0.89 -18.52 17.27
N THR A 503 1.09 -19.33 16.25
CA THR A 503 0.20 -19.41 15.07
C THR A 503 -1.23 -19.76 15.47
N THR A 504 -1.44 -20.73 16.38
CA THR A 504 -2.77 -21.11 16.88
C THR A 504 -3.48 -19.90 17.48
N LEU A 505 -2.84 -19.20 18.41
CA LEU A 505 -3.43 -18.06 19.11
C LEU A 505 -3.75 -16.91 18.17
N VAL A 506 -2.86 -16.63 17.21
CA VAL A 506 -3.08 -15.56 16.22
C VAL A 506 -4.26 -15.92 15.32
N TRP A 507 -4.28 -17.13 14.72
CA TRP A 507 -5.36 -17.50 13.80
C TRP A 507 -6.73 -17.53 14.47
N GLN A 508 -6.84 -18.03 15.69
CA GLN A 508 -8.10 -18.02 16.45
C GLN A 508 -8.61 -16.60 16.71
N ARG A 509 -7.70 -15.64 16.96
CA ARG A 509 -8.06 -14.24 17.19
C ARG A 509 -8.45 -13.51 15.90
N VAL A 510 -7.68 -13.68 14.82
CA VAL A 510 -7.86 -12.87 13.60
C VAL A 510 -8.83 -13.47 12.59
N TYR A 511 -9.13 -14.75 12.72
CA TYR A 511 -10.09 -15.50 11.92
C TYR A 511 -11.07 -16.30 12.82
N PRO A 512 -11.80 -15.65 13.72
CA PRO A 512 -12.71 -16.31 14.64
C PRO A 512 -13.84 -17.00 13.87
N SER A 513 -13.90 -18.34 13.95
CA SER A 513 -14.93 -19.17 13.34
C SER A 513 -14.95 -20.57 13.97
N GLY A 514 -15.88 -21.42 13.56
CA GLY A 514 -16.10 -22.76 14.14
C GLY A 514 -15.17 -23.89 13.63
N TYR A 515 -14.05 -23.56 13.00
CA TYR A 515 -13.10 -24.56 12.53
C TYR A 515 -12.33 -25.24 13.67
N THR A 516 -11.87 -26.47 13.42
CA THR A 516 -10.94 -27.18 14.31
C THR A 516 -9.50 -26.83 13.95
N THR A 517 -8.70 -26.36 14.91
CA THR A 517 -7.26 -26.13 14.73
C THR A 517 -6.52 -27.47 14.74
N LEU A 518 -5.60 -27.64 13.77
CA LEU A 518 -4.70 -28.79 13.65
C LEU A 518 -3.26 -28.36 13.98
N PRO A 519 -2.76 -28.57 15.22
CA PRO A 519 -1.41 -28.16 15.61
C PRO A 519 -0.38 -29.24 15.18
N TYR A 520 -0.22 -29.43 13.86
CA TYR A 520 0.53 -30.55 13.29
C TYR A 520 1.86 -30.17 12.64
N GLY A 521 2.24 -28.89 12.66
CA GLY A 521 3.44 -28.41 12.01
C GLY A 521 3.17 -27.87 10.60
N ALA A 522 4.23 -27.65 9.87
CA ALA A 522 4.25 -27.08 8.52
C ALA A 522 4.56 -28.17 7.47
N PRO A 523 3.60 -28.77 6.77
CA PRO A 523 3.80 -29.86 5.83
C PRO A 523 4.89 -29.64 4.79
N ARG A 524 5.08 -28.40 4.31
CA ARG A 524 6.15 -28.10 3.36
C ARG A 524 7.56 -28.28 3.94
N ASN A 525 7.68 -28.20 5.29
CA ASN A 525 8.96 -28.34 5.98
C ASN A 525 9.35 -29.80 6.20
N ASP A 526 8.43 -30.76 5.95
CA ASP A 526 8.72 -32.19 6.11
C ASP A 526 9.95 -32.60 5.29
N VAL A 527 10.16 -32.00 4.13
CA VAL A 527 11.31 -32.25 3.25
C VAL A 527 12.67 -32.01 3.95
N PHE A 528 12.73 -31.12 4.95
CA PHE A 528 13.97 -30.82 5.68
C PHE A 528 14.48 -32.00 6.51
N GLN A 529 13.59 -32.90 6.90
CA GLN A 529 13.94 -34.13 7.68
C GLN A 529 14.20 -35.37 6.81
N HIS A 530 13.78 -35.32 5.53
CA HIS A 530 13.85 -36.49 4.64
C HIS A 530 14.93 -36.36 3.55
N THR A 531 15.37 -35.13 3.21
CA THR A 531 16.38 -34.90 2.17
C THR A 531 17.77 -35.38 2.64
N THR A 532 18.50 -36.04 1.76
CA THR A 532 19.87 -36.52 2.00
C THR A 532 20.92 -35.48 1.61
N GLU A 533 22.16 -35.60 2.09
CA GLU A 533 23.27 -34.71 1.71
C GLU A 533 23.55 -34.77 0.20
N ASP A 534 23.48 -35.96 -0.41
CA ASP A 534 23.66 -36.11 -1.87
C ASP A 534 22.57 -35.40 -2.68
N GLU A 535 21.34 -35.37 -2.19
CA GLU A 535 20.24 -34.63 -2.84
C GLU A 535 20.48 -33.13 -2.72
N VAL A 536 20.96 -32.65 -1.59
CA VAL A 536 21.36 -31.23 -1.43
C VAL A 536 22.53 -30.89 -2.36
N ALA A 537 23.54 -31.75 -2.47
CA ALA A 537 24.68 -31.53 -3.38
C ALA A 537 24.21 -31.44 -4.85
N ARG A 538 23.36 -32.35 -5.28
CA ARG A 538 22.74 -32.32 -6.63
C ARG A 538 21.89 -31.06 -6.85
N LEU A 539 21.16 -30.63 -5.83
CA LEU A 539 20.34 -29.41 -5.88
C LEU A 539 21.24 -28.18 -6.03
N ARG A 540 22.32 -28.07 -5.26
CA ARG A 540 23.30 -26.95 -5.36
C ARG A 540 23.94 -26.92 -6.75
N ALA A 541 24.38 -28.06 -7.29
CA ALA A 541 24.92 -28.13 -8.64
C ALA A 541 23.90 -27.67 -9.70
N ARG A 542 22.65 -28.11 -9.58
CA ARG A 542 21.54 -27.69 -10.47
C ARG A 542 21.26 -26.19 -10.41
N LEU A 543 21.39 -25.57 -9.24
CA LEU A 543 21.23 -24.12 -9.05
C LEU A 543 22.48 -23.33 -9.47
N GLY A 544 23.59 -23.99 -9.82
CA GLY A 544 24.83 -23.35 -10.24
C GLY A 544 25.62 -22.76 -9.08
N ILE A 545 25.42 -23.26 -7.85
CA ILE A 545 26.19 -22.85 -6.67
C ILE A 545 27.56 -23.54 -6.73
N PRO A 546 28.69 -22.80 -6.74
CA PRO A 546 30.03 -23.39 -6.80
C PRO A 546 30.31 -24.28 -5.58
N ALA A 547 31.06 -25.37 -5.81
CA ALA A 547 31.52 -26.19 -4.71
C ALA A 547 32.42 -25.38 -3.76
N GLY A 548 32.29 -25.64 -2.45
CA GLY A 548 33.09 -24.95 -1.43
C GLY A 548 32.69 -23.52 -1.09
N THR A 549 31.68 -22.91 -1.78
CA THR A 549 31.20 -21.59 -1.41
C THR A 549 30.05 -21.63 -0.40
N VAL A 550 30.00 -20.64 0.48
CA VAL A 550 28.87 -20.41 1.42
C VAL A 550 27.71 -19.78 0.65
N ALA A 551 26.59 -20.47 0.53
CA ALA A 551 25.39 -19.97 -0.14
C ALA A 551 24.51 -19.21 0.86
N VAL A 552 24.27 -17.91 0.65
CA VAL A 552 23.41 -17.06 1.46
C VAL A 552 22.12 -16.75 0.71
N LEU A 553 20.98 -17.19 1.21
CA LEU A 553 19.67 -16.90 0.63
C LEU A 553 19.18 -15.53 1.11
N TYR A 554 19.16 -14.55 0.23
CA TYR A 554 18.57 -13.24 0.51
C TYR A 554 17.11 -13.21 0.07
N ALA A 555 16.19 -13.07 1.04
CA ALA A 555 14.74 -13.13 0.81
C ALA A 555 14.00 -11.97 1.50
N PRO A 556 14.00 -10.74 0.92
CA PRO A 556 13.36 -9.57 1.52
C PRO A 556 11.84 -9.63 1.43
N THR A 557 11.18 -8.99 2.38
CA THR A 557 9.71 -8.88 2.47
C THR A 557 9.19 -7.75 1.57
N HIS A 558 8.04 -7.99 0.93
CA HIS A 558 7.29 -6.93 0.25
C HIS A 558 6.77 -5.87 1.23
N ARG A 559 6.85 -4.59 0.83
CA ARG A 559 6.33 -3.44 1.58
C ARG A 559 4.95 -3.04 1.05
N ASP A 560 3.88 -3.38 1.76
CA ASP A 560 2.49 -3.09 1.36
C ASP A 560 2.20 -1.57 1.24
N TYR A 561 3.01 -0.74 1.89
CA TYR A 561 2.92 0.73 1.86
C TYR A 561 3.74 1.38 0.74
N GLN A 562 4.59 0.62 0.04
CA GLN A 562 5.37 1.11 -1.09
C GLN A 562 4.73 0.68 -2.42
N ARG A 563 4.60 1.61 -3.36
CA ARG A 563 4.03 1.34 -4.70
C ARG A 563 5.04 0.73 -5.67
N ARG A 564 6.32 1.09 -5.50
CA ARG A 564 7.43 0.59 -6.31
C ARG A 564 8.33 -0.24 -5.42
N TYR A 565 8.86 -1.30 -5.98
CA TYR A 565 9.94 -2.02 -5.32
C TYR A 565 11.16 -1.10 -5.23
N VAL A 566 11.63 -0.92 -4.00
CA VAL A 566 12.90 -0.26 -3.72
C VAL A 566 13.79 -1.34 -3.12
N PRO A 567 14.91 -1.68 -3.77
CA PRO A 567 15.88 -2.60 -3.17
C PRO A 567 16.30 -2.07 -1.79
N ARG A 568 16.32 -2.95 -0.80
CA ARG A 568 16.68 -2.61 0.59
C ARG A 568 18.15 -2.90 0.87
N LEU A 569 18.84 -3.45 -0.10
CA LEU A 569 20.24 -3.85 -0.01
C LEU A 569 20.86 -3.66 -1.39
N ASP A 570 22.04 -3.04 -1.44
CA ASP A 570 22.91 -3.10 -2.62
C ASP A 570 23.56 -4.48 -2.68
N VAL A 571 22.90 -5.37 -3.39
CA VAL A 571 23.28 -6.79 -3.49
C VAL A 571 24.69 -6.97 -4.07
N GLU A 572 25.07 -6.11 -5.03
CA GLU A 572 26.40 -6.18 -5.67
C GLU A 572 27.50 -5.69 -4.72
N ARG A 573 27.24 -4.63 -3.96
CA ARG A 573 28.14 -4.12 -2.92
C ARG A 573 28.37 -5.19 -1.86
N VAL A 574 27.29 -5.79 -1.33
CA VAL A 574 27.38 -6.84 -0.32
C VAL A 574 28.13 -8.05 -0.87
N ALA A 575 27.79 -8.54 -2.08
CA ALA A 575 28.48 -9.69 -2.67
C ALA A 575 29.99 -9.44 -2.85
N ARG A 576 30.36 -8.23 -3.28
CA ARG A 576 31.79 -7.85 -3.38
C ARG A 576 32.50 -7.84 -2.02
N ALA A 577 31.85 -7.30 -1.00
CA ALA A 577 32.41 -7.25 0.35
C ALA A 577 32.54 -8.64 0.98
N LEU A 578 31.60 -9.55 0.71
CA LEU A 578 31.67 -10.94 1.19
C LEU A 578 32.78 -11.75 0.48
N GLY A 579 33.16 -11.38 -0.74
CA GLY A 579 34.24 -12.01 -1.49
C GLY A 579 33.89 -13.36 -2.13
N PRO A 580 34.87 -14.03 -2.77
CA PRO A 580 34.65 -15.21 -3.62
C PRO A 580 34.23 -16.47 -2.86
N GLY A 581 34.40 -16.49 -1.54
CA GLY A 581 33.95 -17.60 -0.67
C GLY A 581 32.42 -17.68 -0.51
N PHE A 582 31.69 -16.65 -0.96
CA PHE A 582 30.24 -16.56 -0.80
C PHE A 582 29.50 -16.54 -2.14
N THR A 583 28.30 -17.12 -2.14
CA THR A 583 27.34 -17.01 -3.23
C THR A 583 26.00 -16.51 -2.69
N LEU A 584 25.54 -15.35 -3.18
CA LEU A 584 24.30 -14.73 -2.75
C LEU A 584 23.15 -15.17 -3.67
N LEU A 585 22.18 -15.91 -3.12
CA LEU A 585 20.97 -16.36 -3.81
C LEU A 585 19.88 -15.31 -3.57
N VAL A 586 19.56 -14.50 -4.57
CA VAL A 586 18.59 -13.41 -4.43
C VAL A 586 17.21 -13.89 -4.82
N ARG A 587 16.26 -13.83 -3.88
CA ARG A 587 14.86 -14.17 -4.10
C ARG A 587 13.96 -12.97 -3.79
N THR A 588 13.64 -12.18 -4.78
CA THR A 588 12.66 -11.09 -4.63
C THR A 588 11.25 -11.63 -4.42
N HIS A 589 10.37 -10.83 -3.83
CA HIS A 589 8.98 -11.24 -3.61
C HIS A 589 8.26 -11.43 -4.95
N TYR A 590 7.41 -12.45 -5.07
CA TYR A 590 6.71 -12.86 -6.30
C TYR A 590 5.80 -11.76 -6.92
N PHE A 591 5.54 -10.65 -6.23
CA PHE A 591 4.87 -9.48 -6.79
C PHE A 591 5.79 -8.65 -7.70
N HIS A 592 7.10 -8.88 -7.64
CA HIS A 592 8.13 -8.13 -8.34
C HIS A 592 8.90 -8.98 -9.36
N ALA A 593 8.66 -10.29 -9.40
CA ALA A 593 9.27 -11.15 -10.41
C ALA A 593 8.75 -10.75 -11.81
N PRO A 594 9.63 -10.53 -12.81
CA PRO A 594 9.20 -10.30 -14.19
C PRO A 594 8.43 -11.53 -14.69
N ALA A 595 7.30 -11.28 -15.37
CA ALA A 595 6.57 -12.35 -16.04
C ALA A 595 7.48 -12.95 -17.12
N THR A 596 8.02 -14.13 -16.88
CA THR A 596 8.80 -14.88 -17.86
C THR A 596 7.90 -15.26 -19.05
N GLY A 597 8.16 -14.69 -20.22
CA GLY A 597 7.64 -15.17 -21.51
C GLY A 597 6.27 -14.63 -21.90
N ALA A 598 6.18 -13.37 -22.30
CA ALA A 598 5.14 -12.93 -23.22
C ALA A 598 5.80 -12.47 -24.52
N VAL A 599 5.89 -13.39 -25.50
CA VAL A 599 5.94 -13.04 -26.92
C VAL A 599 4.61 -12.36 -27.21
N SER A 600 4.68 -11.12 -27.69
CA SER A 600 3.54 -10.33 -28.10
C SER A 600 2.78 -11.01 -29.24
N SER A 601 1.66 -11.61 -28.96
CA SER A 601 0.58 -11.82 -29.90
C SER A 601 -0.66 -11.13 -29.32
N GLY A 602 -1.21 -10.19 -30.09
CA GLY A 602 -2.28 -9.30 -29.67
C GLY A 602 -3.54 -10.03 -29.19
N GLY A 603 -3.80 -9.92 -27.91
CA GLY A 603 -5.01 -10.40 -27.28
C GLY A 603 -5.31 -9.55 -26.03
N ARG A 604 -6.38 -8.76 -26.09
CA ARG A 604 -6.84 -7.86 -25.02
C ARG A 604 -7.11 -8.64 -23.74
N GLY A 605 -6.34 -8.33 -22.71
CA GLY A 605 -6.48 -8.92 -21.40
C GLY A 605 -7.76 -8.50 -20.68
N VAL A 606 -8.40 -9.45 -20.02
CA VAL A 606 -9.54 -9.24 -19.12
C VAL A 606 -9.00 -8.74 -17.79
N ASP A 607 -9.42 -7.56 -17.34
CA ASP A 607 -9.11 -6.99 -16.04
C ASP A 607 -9.61 -7.90 -14.91
N VAL A 608 -8.69 -8.44 -14.15
CA VAL A 608 -8.96 -9.03 -12.83
C VAL A 608 -8.69 -7.92 -11.80
N PRO A 609 -9.65 -7.57 -10.93
CA PRO A 609 -9.44 -6.55 -9.91
C PRO A 609 -8.30 -6.98 -8.96
N GLY A 610 -7.19 -6.25 -8.96
CA GLY A 610 -6.02 -6.52 -8.13
C GLY A 610 -4.67 -6.57 -8.87
N ARG A 611 -4.63 -6.41 -10.20
CA ARG A 611 -3.37 -6.22 -10.93
C ARG A 611 -2.95 -4.75 -10.90
N GLY A 612 -1.96 -4.43 -10.07
CA GLY A 612 -1.09 -3.30 -10.33
C GLY A 612 -0.39 -3.52 -11.68
N ARG A 613 -0.44 -2.52 -12.55
CA ARG A 613 0.32 -2.51 -13.81
C ARG A 613 1.80 -2.67 -13.49
N GLY A 614 2.45 -3.65 -14.10
CA GLY A 614 3.89 -3.79 -14.07
C GLY A 614 4.53 -2.52 -14.61
N LEU A 615 5.41 -1.94 -13.83
CA LEU A 615 6.23 -0.80 -14.21
C LEU A 615 7.59 -1.34 -14.60
N ASP A 616 8.09 -0.87 -15.73
CA ASP A 616 9.44 -1.10 -16.19
C ASP A 616 10.43 -0.65 -15.11
N VAL A 617 11.26 -1.59 -14.66
CA VAL A 617 12.40 -1.33 -13.81
C VAL A 617 13.63 -1.39 -14.68
N PRO A 618 14.43 -0.33 -14.79
CA PRO A 618 15.71 -0.41 -15.48
C PRO A 618 16.68 -1.29 -14.68
N GLY A 619 17.13 -2.36 -15.29
CA GLY A 619 18.43 -2.95 -15.11
C GLY A 619 18.68 -3.84 -13.90
N TYR A 620 17.99 -4.98 -13.77
CA TYR A 620 18.62 -6.20 -13.29
C TYR A 620 18.29 -7.33 -14.28
N GLY A 621 19.33 -7.87 -14.86
CA GLY A 621 19.30 -8.70 -16.04
C GLY A 621 18.58 -10.02 -15.87
N ARG A 622 17.89 -10.33 -16.90
CA ARG A 622 17.51 -11.60 -17.53
C ARG A 622 17.43 -12.82 -16.60
N GLY A 623 16.20 -13.23 -16.33
CA GLY A 623 15.85 -14.42 -15.60
C GLY A 623 16.47 -15.69 -16.17
N LEU A 624 16.62 -16.68 -15.29
CA LEU A 624 17.01 -18.06 -15.64
C LEU A 624 16.10 -18.63 -16.73
N ASP A 625 16.71 -19.09 -17.81
CA ASP A 625 16.08 -20.00 -18.74
C ASP A 625 15.71 -21.31 -18.01
N VAL A 626 14.62 -21.93 -18.44
CA VAL A 626 14.09 -23.20 -17.87
C VAL A 626 15.12 -24.35 -17.96
N SER A 627 16.23 -24.16 -18.70
CA SER A 627 17.37 -25.05 -18.82
C SER A 627 18.38 -24.95 -17.66
N GLY A 628 18.17 -24.10 -16.66
CA GLY A 628 18.98 -24.06 -15.44
C GLY A 628 20.40 -23.48 -15.58
N ARG A 629 20.71 -22.78 -16.69
CA ARG A 629 22.02 -22.12 -16.83
C ARG A 629 21.90 -20.63 -16.52
N GLY A 630 22.13 -20.28 -15.24
CA GLY A 630 22.37 -18.90 -14.82
C GLY A 630 23.65 -18.38 -15.50
N ARG A 631 23.55 -17.25 -16.19
CA ARG A 631 24.76 -16.52 -16.60
C ARG A 631 25.37 -15.91 -15.35
N GLY A 632 26.45 -16.50 -14.87
CA GLY A 632 27.35 -15.90 -13.89
C GLY A 632 28.00 -14.66 -14.47
N LEU A 633 28.04 -13.59 -13.69
CA LEU A 633 28.93 -12.48 -13.95
C LEU A 633 30.37 -12.95 -13.69
N ASP A 634 31.28 -12.46 -14.50
CA ASP A 634 32.59 -13.02 -14.81
C ASP A 634 33.63 -13.06 -13.67
N ALA A 635 34.60 -13.88 -13.91
CA ALA A 635 35.91 -14.17 -13.40
C ALA A 635 36.80 -13.00 -12.89
N SER A 636 36.27 -12.08 -12.12
CA SER A 636 37.06 -11.00 -11.50
C SER A 636 36.96 -11.03 -9.97
N GLY A 637 37.35 -12.15 -9.32
CA GLY A 637 37.65 -12.15 -7.88
C GLY A 637 36.57 -11.65 -6.88
N HIS A 638 35.33 -11.43 -7.33
CA HIS A 638 34.23 -10.84 -6.56
C HIS A 638 33.18 -11.89 -6.22
N GLY A 639 32.48 -11.73 -5.11
CA GLY A 639 31.38 -12.60 -4.68
C GLY A 639 30.29 -12.76 -5.76
N ARG A 640 29.71 -13.95 -5.86
CA ARG A 640 28.75 -14.33 -6.91
C ARG A 640 27.31 -14.06 -6.50
N VAL A 641 26.52 -13.49 -7.41
CA VAL A 641 25.06 -13.27 -7.23
C VAL A 641 24.30 -14.15 -8.20
N LEU A 642 23.32 -14.91 -7.69
CA LEU A 642 22.40 -15.74 -8.48
C LEU A 642 20.95 -15.29 -8.22
N ASP A 643 20.23 -14.85 -9.26
CA ASP A 643 18.80 -14.55 -9.15
C ASP A 643 17.96 -15.85 -9.20
N VAL A 644 17.36 -16.19 -8.07
CA VAL A 644 16.47 -17.34 -7.88
C VAL A 644 15.00 -16.93 -7.68
N SER A 645 14.63 -15.71 -8.02
CA SER A 645 13.26 -15.17 -7.83
C SER A 645 12.20 -15.98 -8.56
N GLY A 646 12.53 -16.56 -9.71
CA GLY A 646 11.64 -17.43 -10.49
C GLY A 646 11.53 -18.87 -9.98
N TYR A 647 12.33 -19.29 -9.01
CA TYR A 647 12.33 -20.67 -8.52
C TYR A 647 11.09 -20.98 -7.68
N GLY A 648 10.31 -21.99 -8.09
CA GLY A 648 8.97 -22.24 -7.53
C GLY A 648 8.94 -22.83 -6.11
N ARG A 649 9.98 -23.59 -5.74
CA ARG A 649 10.04 -24.37 -4.48
C ARG A 649 11.02 -23.72 -3.49
N VAL A 650 10.49 -22.88 -2.62
CA VAL A 650 11.30 -22.13 -1.64
C VAL A 650 12.01 -23.03 -0.64
N GLU A 651 11.41 -24.16 -0.30
CA GLU A 651 11.98 -25.18 0.57
C GLU A 651 13.27 -25.79 -0.01
N GLU A 652 13.38 -25.96 -1.31
CA GLU A 652 14.61 -26.39 -1.96
C GLU A 652 15.70 -25.31 -1.90
N LEU A 653 15.34 -24.04 -2.04
CA LEU A 653 16.30 -22.94 -1.85
C LEU A 653 16.81 -22.89 -0.41
N CYS A 654 15.95 -23.13 0.58
CA CYS A 654 16.35 -23.25 1.97
C CYS A 654 17.35 -24.41 2.19
N LEU A 655 17.10 -25.57 1.59
CA LEU A 655 18.01 -26.73 1.65
C LEU A 655 19.38 -26.44 1.02
N ALA A 656 19.39 -25.69 -0.10
CA ALA A 656 20.62 -25.34 -0.82
C ALA A 656 21.47 -24.25 -0.14
N ALA A 657 20.86 -23.44 0.71
CA ALA A 657 21.51 -22.30 1.35
C ALA A 657 22.13 -22.69 2.69
N ASP A 658 23.34 -22.14 2.99
CA ASP A 658 24.06 -22.31 4.25
C ASP A 658 23.64 -21.30 5.30
N ALA A 659 23.13 -20.12 4.86
CA ALA A 659 22.57 -19.08 5.71
C ALA A 659 21.36 -18.41 5.06
N LEU A 660 20.49 -17.83 5.89
CA LEU A 660 19.41 -16.97 5.46
C LEU A 660 19.70 -15.52 5.87
N LEU A 661 19.65 -14.61 4.89
CA LEU A 661 19.61 -13.19 5.09
C LEU A 661 18.19 -12.70 4.75
N THR A 662 17.49 -12.15 5.72
CA THR A 662 16.10 -11.69 5.51
C THR A 662 15.78 -10.50 6.42
N ASP A 663 14.56 -9.99 6.30
CA ASP A 663 14.05 -8.92 7.15
C ASP A 663 12.86 -9.41 8.00
N TYR A 664 11.63 -9.10 7.62
CA TYR A 664 10.38 -9.43 8.33
C TYR A 664 9.62 -10.59 7.66
N SER A 665 10.32 -11.42 6.93
CA SER A 665 9.75 -12.54 6.18
C SER A 665 9.39 -13.72 7.08
N SER A 666 8.22 -14.31 6.84
CA SER A 666 7.86 -15.57 7.49
C SER A 666 8.78 -16.75 7.12
N LEU A 667 9.65 -16.59 6.13
CA LEU A 667 10.60 -17.63 5.74
C LEU A 667 11.60 -17.98 6.86
N MET A 668 11.89 -17.02 7.75
CA MET A 668 12.77 -17.27 8.89
C MET A 668 12.26 -18.40 9.81
N PHE A 669 10.94 -18.54 9.95
CA PHE A 669 10.33 -19.60 10.78
C PHE A 669 10.50 -20.99 10.14
N ASP A 670 10.42 -21.05 8.81
CA ASP A 670 10.66 -22.31 8.08
C ASP A 670 12.15 -22.67 8.11
N TYR A 671 13.02 -21.68 7.79
CA TYR A 671 14.46 -21.87 7.71
C TYR A 671 15.08 -22.27 9.06
N ALA A 672 14.51 -21.77 10.17
CA ALA A 672 14.97 -22.14 11.51
C ALA A 672 14.95 -23.65 11.77
N ASN A 673 14.10 -24.43 11.09
CA ASN A 673 14.08 -25.89 11.18
C ASN A 673 15.37 -26.56 10.70
N LEU A 674 16.17 -25.89 9.85
CA LEU A 674 17.44 -26.40 9.34
C LEU A 674 18.61 -26.22 10.32
N ASP A 675 18.40 -25.46 11.41
CA ASP A 675 19.44 -25.10 12.38
C ASP A 675 20.67 -24.43 11.76
N ARG A 676 20.48 -23.66 10.72
CA ARG A 676 21.50 -22.89 10.02
C ARG A 676 21.40 -21.41 10.35
N PRO A 677 22.49 -20.62 10.24
CA PRO A 677 22.50 -19.21 10.57
C PRO A 677 21.42 -18.40 9.88
N ILE A 678 20.84 -17.45 10.62
CA ILE A 678 19.87 -16.47 10.11
C ILE A 678 20.37 -15.09 10.51
N VAL A 679 20.41 -14.17 9.56
CA VAL A 679 20.73 -12.75 9.79
C VAL A 679 19.52 -11.90 9.42
N ILE A 680 19.15 -10.99 10.30
CA ILE A 680 18.03 -10.06 10.10
C ILE A 680 18.57 -8.69 9.71
N HIS A 681 18.21 -8.21 8.53
CA HIS A 681 18.49 -6.83 8.11
C HIS A 681 17.24 -5.97 8.30
N ALA A 682 17.24 -5.10 9.30
CA ALA A 682 16.04 -4.39 9.80
C ALA A 682 16.20 -2.87 9.68
N ASP A 683 16.53 -2.38 8.47
CA ASP A 683 16.82 -0.99 8.15
C ASP A 683 15.60 -0.04 8.30
N ASP A 684 14.39 -0.55 8.11
CA ASP A 684 13.14 0.22 8.20
C ASP A 684 12.15 -0.33 9.25
N TRP A 685 12.64 -0.99 10.30
CA TRP A 685 11.81 -1.68 11.29
C TRP A 685 10.70 -0.82 11.88
N ASP A 686 10.99 0.41 12.30
CA ASP A 686 10.01 1.27 12.94
C ASP A 686 8.91 1.70 11.97
N ALA A 687 9.28 2.03 10.74
CA ALA A 687 8.34 2.34 9.67
C ALA A 687 7.47 1.12 9.30
N TYR A 688 8.09 -0.05 9.24
CA TYR A 688 7.38 -1.30 8.93
C TYR A 688 6.39 -1.67 10.05
N ARG A 689 6.83 -1.62 11.31
CA ARG A 689 5.99 -1.88 12.49
C ARG A 689 4.81 -0.92 12.56
N ALA A 690 5.05 0.37 12.33
CA ALA A 690 3.98 1.38 12.31
C ALA A 690 2.96 1.14 11.20
N ALA A 691 3.41 0.84 9.98
CA ALA A 691 2.56 0.69 8.80
C ALA A 691 1.78 -0.63 8.78
N ARG A 692 2.44 -1.73 9.11
CA ARG A 692 1.91 -3.10 8.97
C ARG A 692 1.40 -3.69 10.27
N GLY A 693 1.99 -3.32 11.40
CA GLY A 693 1.81 -3.99 12.69
C GLY A 693 2.49 -5.35 12.74
N THR A 694 3.00 -5.72 13.91
CA THR A 694 3.66 -7.00 14.15
C THR A 694 3.19 -7.59 15.47
N TYR A 695 3.21 -8.92 15.59
CA TYR A 695 2.77 -9.63 16.79
C TYR A 695 3.81 -9.68 17.91
N PHE A 696 5.07 -9.46 17.56
CA PHE A 696 6.17 -9.30 18.49
C PHE A 696 7.30 -8.50 17.84
N ASP A 697 8.22 -8.03 18.64
CA ASP A 697 9.42 -7.32 18.16
C ASP A 697 10.49 -8.32 17.75
N ILE A 698 10.73 -8.42 16.45
CA ILE A 698 11.74 -9.34 15.90
C ILE A 698 13.16 -8.90 16.26
N THR A 699 13.38 -7.64 16.58
CA THR A 699 14.71 -7.14 16.98
C THR A 699 15.02 -7.42 18.45
N ALA A 700 13.99 -7.61 19.28
CA ALA A 700 14.14 -8.01 20.68
C ALA A 700 14.24 -9.53 20.86
N ALA A 701 13.61 -10.32 19.96
CA ALA A 701 13.65 -11.79 19.99
C ALA A 701 13.97 -12.36 18.60
N PRO A 702 15.15 -12.07 18.03
CA PRO A 702 15.53 -12.48 16.69
C PRO A 702 16.00 -13.93 16.63
N PRO A 703 15.96 -14.58 15.43
CA PRO A 703 16.57 -15.90 15.20
C PRO A 703 18.09 -15.88 15.05
N GLY A 704 18.72 -14.71 15.08
CA GLY A 704 20.14 -14.51 14.88
C GLY A 704 20.52 -13.02 14.96
N PRO A 705 21.72 -12.61 14.57
CA PRO A 705 22.15 -11.22 14.60
C PRO A 705 21.25 -10.29 13.77
N VAL A 706 21.15 -9.05 14.23
CA VAL A 706 20.35 -7.99 13.57
C VAL A 706 21.29 -6.88 13.13
N SER A 707 21.19 -6.46 11.86
CA SER A 707 21.84 -5.24 11.32
C SER A 707 20.79 -4.18 10.99
N ARG A 708 21.15 -2.92 11.12
CA ARG A 708 20.33 -1.76 10.76
C ARG A 708 20.85 -1.07 9.50
N THR A 709 22.12 -1.26 9.19
CA THR A 709 22.77 -0.69 8.00
C THR A 709 23.48 -1.80 7.20
N GLU A 710 23.82 -1.49 5.94
CA GLU A 710 24.61 -2.41 5.10
C GLU A 710 26.02 -2.61 5.65
N ASP A 711 26.62 -1.57 6.23
CA ASP A 711 27.96 -1.65 6.83
C ASP A 711 27.97 -2.59 8.04
N GLU A 712 26.97 -2.47 8.92
CA GLU A 712 26.78 -3.43 10.01
C GLU A 712 26.60 -4.85 9.50
N LEU A 713 25.80 -5.04 8.42
CA LEU A 713 25.60 -6.35 7.81
C LEU A 713 26.91 -6.94 7.30
N ILE A 714 27.70 -6.16 6.57
CA ILE A 714 29.01 -6.58 6.04
C ILE A 714 29.95 -6.93 7.18
N ALA A 715 30.00 -6.13 8.25
CA ALA A 715 30.82 -6.39 9.43
C ALA A 715 30.46 -7.71 10.10
N LEU A 716 29.15 -8.02 10.29
CA LEU A 716 28.70 -9.29 10.86
C LEU A 716 29.23 -10.51 10.09
N PHE A 717 29.32 -10.43 8.75
CA PHE A 717 29.88 -11.51 7.95
C PHE A 717 31.41 -11.55 7.99
N ALA A 718 32.06 -10.39 7.98
CA ALA A 718 33.53 -10.29 7.98
C ALA A 718 34.15 -10.79 9.29
N ASP A 719 33.50 -10.50 10.43
CA ASP A 719 34.00 -10.90 11.77
C ASP A 719 33.53 -12.31 12.21
N GLY A 720 32.69 -13.00 11.40
CA GLY A 720 32.15 -14.32 11.72
C GLY A 720 31.02 -14.32 12.75
N THR A 721 30.54 -13.16 13.23
CA THR A 721 29.49 -13.06 14.26
C THR A 721 28.15 -13.63 13.76
N TRP A 722 27.92 -13.62 12.43
CA TRP A 722 26.72 -14.18 11.81
C TRP A 722 26.49 -15.66 12.12
N CYS A 723 27.52 -16.45 12.37
CA CYS A 723 27.43 -17.88 12.65
C CYS A 723 28.03 -18.28 14.01
N GLY A 724 28.50 -17.31 14.82
CA GLY A 724 29.12 -17.54 16.11
C GLY A 724 28.19 -18.08 17.21
N PRO A 725 28.71 -18.33 18.43
CA PRO A 725 27.98 -18.93 19.55
C PRO A 725 26.69 -18.14 19.93
N ARG A 726 26.74 -16.80 19.89
CA ARG A 726 25.59 -15.95 20.16
C ARG A 726 24.48 -16.17 19.10
N SER A 727 24.85 -16.28 17.82
CA SER A 727 23.90 -16.59 16.73
C SER A 727 23.24 -17.97 16.95
N ALA A 728 24.03 -18.97 17.36
CA ALA A 728 23.53 -20.30 17.68
C ALA A 728 22.54 -20.29 18.86
N ALA A 729 22.83 -19.57 19.94
CA ALA A 729 21.94 -19.44 21.11
C ALA A 729 20.60 -18.76 20.75
N LEU A 730 20.63 -17.66 19.98
CA LEU A 730 19.42 -16.97 19.50
C LEU A 730 18.56 -17.91 18.64
N ARG A 731 19.17 -18.64 17.73
CA ARG A 731 18.50 -19.60 16.86
C ARG A 731 17.86 -20.75 17.65
N ALA A 732 18.57 -21.30 18.63
CA ALA A 732 18.05 -22.37 19.50
C ALA A 732 16.79 -21.92 20.25
N ALA A 733 16.81 -20.72 20.86
CA ALA A 733 15.65 -20.13 21.53
C ALA A 733 14.47 -19.91 20.56
N PHE A 734 14.74 -19.43 19.34
CA PHE A 734 13.74 -19.21 18.31
C PHE A 734 13.12 -20.51 17.83
N ARG A 735 13.92 -21.58 17.60
CA ARG A 735 13.46 -22.92 17.22
C ARG A 735 12.58 -23.56 18.31
N ALA A 736 12.98 -23.47 19.56
CA ALA A 736 12.17 -23.97 20.68
C ALA A 736 10.77 -23.34 20.72
N ARG A 737 10.67 -22.07 20.40
CA ARG A 737 9.40 -21.32 20.39
C ARG A 737 8.54 -21.58 19.13
N PHE A 738 9.14 -21.67 17.95
CA PHE A 738 8.40 -21.62 16.69
C PHE A 738 8.41 -22.91 15.85
N CYS A 739 9.29 -23.87 16.18
CA CYS A 739 9.45 -25.13 15.42
C CYS A 739 9.08 -26.41 16.21
N PRO A 740 8.15 -26.38 17.20
CA PRO A 740 7.91 -27.54 18.07
C PRO A 740 7.29 -28.73 17.34
N TYR A 741 6.59 -28.54 16.22
CA TYR A 741 5.80 -29.57 15.54
C TYR A 741 6.38 -30.00 14.17
N ASP A 742 7.47 -29.41 13.70
CA ASP A 742 8.06 -29.65 12.38
C ASP A 742 9.09 -30.80 12.44
N ASP A 743 8.62 -32.01 12.60
CA ASP A 743 9.43 -33.24 12.75
C ASP A 743 9.49 -34.14 11.49
N GLY A 744 9.05 -33.62 10.34
CA GLY A 744 9.03 -34.32 9.07
C GLY A 744 7.76 -35.16 8.82
N ARG A 745 6.77 -35.14 9.73
CA ARG A 745 5.55 -35.93 9.62
C ARG A 745 4.26 -35.09 9.65
N ALA A 746 4.36 -33.80 9.41
CA ALA A 746 3.20 -32.88 9.44
C ALA A 746 2.18 -33.20 8.34
N ALA A 747 2.62 -33.48 7.12
CA ALA A 747 1.74 -33.92 6.03
C ALA A 747 1.02 -35.23 6.33
N GLU A 748 1.72 -36.19 6.90
CA GLU A 748 1.14 -37.49 7.29
C GLU A 748 0.02 -37.32 8.33
N ARG A 749 0.26 -36.52 9.39
CA ARG A 749 -0.77 -36.24 10.42
C ARG A 749 -2.00 -35.59 9.79
N VAL A 750 -1.81 -34.64 8.89
CA VAL A 750 -2.90 -33.99 8.18
C VAL A 750 -3.69 -35.00 7.33
N VAL A 751 -3.01 -35.85 6.57
CA VAL A 751 -3.68 -36.82 5.70
C VAL A 751 -4.46 -37.84 6.52
N ARG A 752 -3.87 -38.39 7.55
CA ARG A 752 -4.55 -39.35 8.45
C ARG A 752 -5.77 -38.73 9.12
N ARG A 753 -5.64 -37.51 9.64
CA ARG A 753 -6.73 -36.83 10.33
C ARG A 753 -7.86 -36.43 9.40
N VAL A 754 -7.53 -35.77 8.27
CA VAL A 754 -8.53 -35.10 7.43
C VAL A 754 -9.09 -36.02 6.35
N PHE A 755 -8.26 -36.85 5.72
CA PHE A 755 -8.67 -37.68 4.60
C PHE A 755 -9.05 -39.10 5.01
N LEU A 756 -8.37 -39.69 6.00
CA LEU A 756 -8.70 -41.02 6.55
C LEU A 756 -9.63 -40.96 7.76
N GLY A 757 -9.80 -39.79 8.38
CA GLY A 757 -10.72 -39.58 9.52
C GLY A 757 -10.22 -40.19 10.84
N GLU A 758 -8.93 -40.48 10.94
CA GLU A 758 -8.34 -41.06 12.15
C GLU A 758 -8.47 -40.10 13.37
N ARG A 759 -8.65 -40.72 14.55
CA ARG A 759 -8.68 -39.95 15.81
C ARG A 759 -7.29 -39.45 16.16
N HIS A 760 -7.21 -38.36 16.86
CA HIS A 760 -5.93 -37.73 17.24
C HIS A 760 -4.96 -38.68 17.95
N VAL A 761 -5.47 -39.56 18.81
CA VAL A 761 -4.68 -40.55 19.55
C VAL A 761 -3.99 -41.59 18.67
N LEU A 762 -4.46 -41.77 17.43
CA LEU A 762 -3.90 -42.72 16.45
C LEU A 762 -2.88 -42.08 15.51
N LEU A 763 -2.71 -40.78 15.60
CA LEU A 763 -1.75 -40.08 14.74
C LEU A 763 -0.32 -40.26 15.23
N PRO A 764 0.67 -40.23 14.33
CA PRO A 764 2.07 -40.29 14.72
C PRO A 764 2.38 -39.20 15.77
N PRO A 765 2.99 -39.57 16.90
CA PRO A 765 3.39 -38.55 17.90
C PRO A 765 4.39 -37.58 17.30
N VAL A 766 4.45 -36.35 17.85
CA VAL A 766 5.47 -35.37 17.48
C VAL A 766 6.79 -35.77 18.11
N VAL A 767 7.83 -35.89 17.29
CA VAL A 767 9.20 -36.14 17.78
C VAL A 767 9.74 -34.88 18.43
N PRO A 768 10.19 -34.93 19.71
CA PRO A 768 10.79 -33.79 20.39
C PRO A 768 11.96 -33.20 19.64
N LEU A 769 12.14 -31.86 19.72
CA LEU A 769 13.16 -31.15 18.94
C LEU A 769 14.59 -31.70 19.16
N ALA A 770 14.89 -32.13 20.38
CA ALA A 770 16.19 -32.71 20.77
C ALA A 770 16.47 -34.11 20.15
N GLU A 771 15.41 -34.84 19.78
CA GLU A 771 15.50 -36.19 19.24
C GLU A 771 15.45 -36.23 17.71
N ARG A 772 15.26 -35.07 17.06
CA ARG A 772 15.16 -35.01 15.61
C ARG A 772 16.53 -35.18 14.95
N ARG A 773 16.49 -35.83 13.79
CA ARG A 773 17.69 -35.93 12.95
C ARG A 773 18.18 -34.52 12.62
N PRO A 774 19.51 -34.20 12.72
CA PRO A 774 20.06 -32.98 12.20
C PRO A 774 19.70 -32.83 10.72
N ALA A 775 19.42 -31.59 10.32
CA ALA A 775 19.23 -31.29 8.89
C ALA A 775 20.52 -31.69 8.12
N PRO A 776 20.42 -32.13 6.85
CA PRO A 776 21.57 -32.54 6.06
C PRO A 776 22.58 -31.38 6.06
N ALA A 777 23.86 -31.71 6.29
CA ALA A 777 24.90 -30.69 6.38
C ALA A 777 24.99 -29.94 5.03
N ALA A 778 25.05 -28.63 5.08
CA ALA A 778 25.53 -27.88 3.96
C ALA A 778 27.04 -28.11 3.79
N ALA A 779 27.56 -27.97 2.59
CA ALA A 779 28.87 -28.47 2.19
C ALA A 779 30.09 -27.83 2.86
N VAL A 780 29.92 -27.00 3.89
CA VAL A 780 31.04 -26.30 4.54
C VAL A 780 31.32 -26.87 5.91
N ARG A 781 32.19 -27.88 5.96
CA ARG A 781 32.72 -28.42 7.22
C ARG A 781 33.78 -27.56 7.88
N SER A 782 34.31 -26.53 7.23
CA SER A 782 35.26 -25.55 7.79
C SER A 782 35.11 -24.24 7.04
N LEU A 783 34.84 -23.17 7.79
CA LEU A 783 34.89 -21.80 7.26
C LEU A 783 36.31 -21.54 6.76
N PRO A 784 36.57 -20.90 5.63
CA PRO A 784 37.88 -20.44 5.24
C PRO A 784 38.41 -19.51 6.35
N ASN A 785 39.63 -19.76 6.83
CA ASN A 785 40.34 -18.86 7.72
C ASN A 785 40.34 -17.47 7.09
N VAL A 786 39.62 -16.53 7.69
CA VAL A 786 39.73 -15.12 7.32
C VAL A 786 41.14 -14.69 7.68
N PRO A 787 42.03 -14.26 6.76
CA PRO A 787 43.35 -13.77 7.09
C PRO A 787 43.18 -12.56 8.02
N ALA A 788 43.76 -12.65 9.20
CA ALA A 788 43.88 -11.50 10.11
C ALA A 788 44.57 -10.37 9.33
N GLY A 789 43.92 -9.21 9.26
CA GLY A 789 44.51 -8.00 8.70
C GLY A 789 45.85 -7.68 9.40
N PRO A 790 46.80 -6.96 8.76
CA PRO A 790 48.13 -6.70 9.30
C PRO A 790 48.03 -5.99 10.65
N ALA A 791 48.57 -6.66 11.67
CA ALA A 791 48.72 -6.08 13.00
C ALA A 791 49.65 -4.89 12.92
N GLY A 792 49.17 -3.71 13.28
CA GLY A 792 49.99 -2.56 13.56
C GLY A 792 50.92 -2.86 14.75
N SER A 793 52.22 -2.78 14.48
CA SER A 793 53.28 -2.88 15.50
C SER A 793 53.24 -1.63 16.37
N ASP A 794 52.92 -1.78 17.65
CA ASP A 794 53.59 -1.02 18.68
C ASP A 794 53.56 -1.80 20.00
N GLY A 795 54.80 -2.09 20.49
CA GLY A 795 55.05 -2.92 21.64
C GLY A 795 54.95 -2.13 22.95
N SER A 796 54.43 -2.79 23.97
CA SER A 796 54.89 -2.63 25.34
C SER A 796 54.50 -3.84 26.15
N ALA A 797 55.51 -4.52 26.64
CA ALA A 797 55.41 -5.68 27.51
C ALA A 797 55.02 -5.29 28.92
N CYS A 798 54.13 -6.06 29.56
CA CYS A 798 54.13 -6.27 30.99
C CYS A 798 53.61 -7.68 31.33
N SER A 799 54.41 -8.29 32.20
CA SER A 799 54.49 -9.68 32.60
C SER A 799 53.29 -10.30 33.31
N ALA A 800 53.20 -11.61 33.11
CA ALA A 800 52.27 -12.53 33.73
C ALA A 800 52.46 -12.82 35.19
N GLY A 801 51.39 -13.18 35.90
CA GLY A 801 51.39 -13.89 37.19
C GLY A 801 50.13 -14.74 37.32
N PRO A 802 50.15 -15.91 37.95
CA PRO A 802 49.24 -17.01 37.62
C PRO A 802 47.97 -17.09 38.46
N ALA A 803 47.05 -17.87 37.93
CA ALA A 803 45.72 -18.25 38.37
C ALA A 803 45.59 -18.77 39.80
N ARG A 804 44.46 -18.51 40.44
CA ARG A 804 43.80 -19.42 41.39
C ARG A 804 42.31 -19.46 41.21
N SER A 805 41.80 -20.66 41.20
CA SER A 805 40.45 -21.12 41.14
C SER A 805 39.61 -20.80 42.39
N ALA A 806 38.36 -20.42 42.26
CA ALA A 806 37.27 -20.76 43.19
C ALA A 806 35.91 -20.61 42.50
N GLY A 807 35.11 -21.62 42.60
CA GLY A 807 33.72 -21.71 42.10
C GLY A 807 32.71 -21.07 43.09
N PRO A 808 31.40 -21.36 42.95
CA PRO A 808 30.39 -20.32 42.83
C PRO A 808 29.62 -20.04 44.13
N ASP A 809 29.05 -18.87 44.26
CA ASP A 809 27.91 -18.70 45.14
C ASP A 809 26.84 -17.77 44.57
N LEU A 810 25.61 -18.23 44.79
CA LEU A 810 24.34 -17.61 44.38
C LEU A 810 23.89 -16.66 45.49
N SER A 811 23.60 -15.40 45.20
CA SER A 811 22.56 -14.68 45.93
C SER A 811 22.18 -13.37 45.20
N ALA A 812 20.88 -13.11 45.16
CA ALA A 812 20.20 -11.99 44.53
C ALA A 812 20.39 -10.67 45.29
N GLU A 813 20.36 -9.56 44.64
CA GLU A 813 19.43 -8.43 44.76
C GLU A 813 19.96 -7.13 44.12
N PRO A 814 19.15 -6.07 43.93
CA PRO A 814 19.17 -5.28 42.73
C PRO A 814 19.87 -3.92 42.87
N LEU A 815 20.34 -3.38 41.76
CA LEU A 815 20.91 -2.02 41.74
C LEU A 815 20.11 -1.07 40.86
N ALA A 816 19.81 0.02 41.54
CA ALA A 816 18.96 1.16 41.24
C ALA A 816 19.27 1.89 39.93
N ALA A 817 18.16 2.45 39.41
CA ALA A 817 18.04 3.37 38.29
C ALA A 817 18.86 4.65 38.45
N ARG A 818 19.48 5.09 37.34
CA ARG A 818 19.76 6.52 37.11
C ARG A 818 18.90 7.04 35.96
N ARG A 819 18.18 8.09 36.29
CA ARG A 819 17.19 8.81 35.49
C ARG A 819 17.88 9.61 34.39
N ALA A 820 17.31 9.51 33.16
CA ALA A 820 17.32 10.63 32.21
C ALA A 820 15.84 10.91 31.88
N GLY A 821 15.44 12.16 31.98
CA GLY A 821 14.06 12.58 32.04
C GLY A 821 13.32 12.41 30.71
N VAL A 822 12.11 11.86 30.80
CA VAL A 822 11.05 11.96 29.82
C VAL A 822 9.87 12.61 30.52
N VAL A 823 9.43 13.73 29.97
CA VAL A 823 8.27 14.49 30.47
C VAL A 823 7.01 13.67 30.19
N CYS A 824 6.32 13.28 31.25
CA CYS A 824 4.98 12.68 31.22
C CYS A 824 3.93 13.77 31.03
N ALA A 825 2.99 13.55 30.11
CA ALA A 825 1.70 14.23 30.09
C ALA A 825 0.76 13.63 31.16
N PRO A 826 -0.09 14.43 31.80
CA PRO A 826 -0.99 13.94 32.85
C PRO A 826 -2.23 13.23 32.28
N PRO A 827 -2.86 12.33 33.04
CA PRO A 827 -4.04 11.61 32.58
C PRO A 827 -5.30 12.49 32.69
N VAL A 828 -6.10 12.45 31.64
CA VAL A 828 -7.42 13.08 31.56
C VAL A 828 -8.39 12.30 32.46
N ALA A 829 -8.99 12.99 33.42
CA ALA A 829 -10.03 12.48 34.31
C ALA A 829 -11.35 12.30 33.54
N THR A 830 -11.95 11.14 33.66
CA THR A 830 -13.32 10.85 33.25
C THR A 830 -14.29 11.39 34.32
N PRO A 831 -15.36 12.10 33.96
CA PRO A 831 -16.40 12.46 34.93
C PRO A 831 -17.34 11.28 35.23
N ALA A 832 -17.55 11.04 36.48
CA ALA A 832 -18.49 10.04 37.03
C ALA A 832 -19.95 10.42 36.69
N VAL A 833 -20.71 9.46 36.19
CA VAL A 833 -22.17 9.55 36.04
C VAL A 833 -22.81 8.99 37.32
N ALA A 834 -23.58 9.85 38.02
CA ALA A 834 -24.40 9.46 39.15
C ALA A 834 -25.70 8.79 38.69
N PRO A 835 -26.29 7.89 39.47
CA PRO A 835 -27.50 7.17 39.09
C PRO A 835 -28.76 7.97 39.44
N THR A 836 -29.68 8.11 38.47
CA THR A 836 -31.04 8.60 38.75
C THR A 836 -32.06 7.48 38.61
N THR A 837 -32.87 7.41 39.64
CA THR A 837 -33.97 6.52 39.98
C THR A 837 -35.14 6.59 38.97
N ALA A 838 -35.73 5.44 38.71
CA ALA A 838 -37.01 5.29 38.01
C ALA A 838 -38.19 5.82 38.88
N PRO A 839 -39.33 6.14 38.26
CA PRO A 839 -40.54 5.45 38.67
C PRO A 839 -41.44 4.94 37.54
N ALA A 840 -42.31 4.08 38.00
CA ALA A 840 -43.19 3.13 37.33
C ALA A 840 -44.42 3.70 36.62
N SER A 841 -45.03 2.78 35.88
CA SER A 841 -46.46 2.57 35.54
C SER A 841 -46.96 2.96 34.14
N ALA A 842 -47.43 1.91 33.49
CA ALA A 842 -48.30 1.89 32.31
C ALA A 842 -49.72 2.40 32.62
N PRO A 843 -50.60 2.65 31.64
CA PRO A 843 -51.38 1.54 31.11
C PRO A 843 -51.65 1.52 29.60
N THR A 844 -51.96 0.32 29.17
CA THR A 844 -52.63 -0.18 27.95
C THR A 844 -53.68 0.70 27.33
N THR A 845 -53.72 0.77 25.97
CA THR A 845 -54.93 0.69 25.18
C THR A 845 -54.68 0.23 23.74
N SER A 846 -55.51 -0.68 23.35
CA SER A 846 -55.83 -1.40 22.15
C SER A 846 -55.70 -0.79 20.77
N LEU A 847 -55.35 -1.69 19.81
CA LEU A 847 -55.55 -1.63 18.34
C LEU A 847 -56.98 -1.25 17.88
N PRO A 848 -57.12 -0.83 16.60
CA PRO A 848 -57.68 -1.81 15.69
C PRO A 848 -57.05 -1.85 14.25
N HIS A 849 -57.20 -3.01 13.69
CA HIS A 849 -57.07 -3.40 12.29
C HIS A 849 -57.77 -2.48 11.28
N ARG A 850 -57.15 -2.32 10.08
CA ARG A 850 -57.81 -2.37 8.76
C ARG A 850 -56.85 -2.61 7.60
N SER A 851 -56.93 -3.77 7.04
CA SER A 851 -57.20 -4.22 5.67
C SER A 851 -56.62 -3.44 4.47
N ARG A 852 -55.85 -4.19 3.66
CA ARG A 852 -55.57 -3.97 2.22
C ARG A 852 -56.88 -3.85 1.36
N PRO A 853 -56.80 -3.24 0.16
CA PRO A 853 -56.69 -4.05 -1.04
C PRO A 853 -55.88 -3.45 -2.21
N ARG A 854 -55.43 -4.42 -3.05
CA ARG A 854 -54.99 -4.45 -4.47
C ARG A 854 -53.79 -3.65 -4.94
#